data_6042f53f435b07f37427a1f2c89523a1
#
_entry.id   6042f53f435b07f37427a1f2c89523a1
#
_cell.length_a   1.000
_cell.length_b   1.000
_cell.length_c   1.000
_cell.angle_alpha   90.00
_cell.angle_beta   90.00
_cell.angle_gamma   90.00
#
_symmetry.space_group_name_H-M   'P 1'
#
loop_
_entity.id
_entity.type
_entity.pdbx_description
1 polymer ?
#
loop_
_entity_poly.entity_id
_entity_poly.type
_entity_poly.pdbx_seq_one_letter_code
_entity_poly.pdbx_strand_id
1 'polypeptide(L)'
;MKYFLKKNIVAILFSVILFMIISIVNLVSTYLYANDIFVFDAFKIDAIVNEDGSMKIKERITVTFDSEYQGEFWRDIVTDKNDNGVSKNQSTFDPDNFSMKIYNEDGTKLLYDSTTNFKSKDVKLVGYSWNHDRDSIGDLIEFEGYFTNGVCAYSYVPTHLHPTRIYEFEYVLDGFVTCYNDIAEINNNFFDPIDTTEISNVEVNITLPNLNSNQGIELFTHKAIVYDERIENGTVSYKIEKIYPGDAIESRVLFPRNTITNPNSNNVINENGYDYLKGLEDKIAKEDAFLMQYGNYLVLGIGAVLIVIFFYAVLKAYRKYDKEYVPEFSGDYYRELPASYPPAIMSYLVNFKEINRNDLTATLLDLIRKGFIEVDYTNQSLTDKDANYTLIYNRNMDKSQLTDFEKYTLEWFFDIMGERGDSITLDDIESYAKKMNNAEKYKECNMKWNNLVKNEGKKLTFFEYNADNVRRSIYGSLIIIIFVISLIGLIYNFTGGGYILSLPYVCAFLMSLSIIGFSYLSTIIKRTKEANEEYVKWMAFKKFLQDFGNMQDYPIPALTIWEHYLVYATSFGIAELVSKQLKLKYTDLELKESEIYSMTYFDYYMYRRMNRIYIHADTSYQKLMAERNSSSSGRSRFGGGSSFGGGGGGARGR
;
A
#
# COMPACT_ATOMS: atom_id res chain seq x y z
N MET A 1 1.51 -24.68 -8.30
CA MET A 1 2.52 -23.61 -8.19
C MET A 1 2.56 -22.67 -9.39
N LYS A 2 2.72 -23.13 -10.67
CA LYS A 2 2.71 -22.24 -11.87
C LYS A 2 1.40 -21.43 -12.02
N TYR A 3 0.24 -22.03 -11.75
CA TYR A 3 -1.07 -21.38 -11.81
C TYR A 3 -1.23 -20.30 -10.72
N PHE A 4 -0.83 -20.60 -9.49
CA PHE A 4 -0.78 -19.64 -8.37
C PHE A 4 0.09 -18.44 -8.72
N LEU A 5 1.33 -18.66 -9.16
CA LEU A 5 2.25 -17.60 -9.54
C LEU A 5 1.68 -16.72 -10.65
N LYS A 6 1.08 -17.33 -11.70
CA LYS A 6 0.51 -16.58 -12.83
C LYS A 6 -0.66 -15.67 -12.40
N LYS A 7 -1.54 -16.15 -11.50
CA LYS A 7 -2.69 -15.36 -11.00
C LYS A 7 -2.32 -14.33 -9.95
N ASN A 8 -1.31 -14.59 -9.13
CA ASN A 8 -0.95 -13.74 -8.00
C ASN A 8 0.33 -12.92 -8.23
N ILE A 9 0.92 -12.95 -9.43
CA ILE A 9 2.19 -12.27 -9.72
C ILE A 9 2.12 -10.76 -9.45
N VAL A 10 0.99 -10.12 -9.77
CA VAL A 10 0.77 -8.69 -9.52
C VAL A 10 0.73 -8.40 -8.02
N ALA A 11 0.02 -9.22 -7.23
CA ALA A 11 -0.05 -9.06 -5.78
C ALA A 11 1.30 -9.30 -5.10
N ILE A 12 2.06 -10.30 -5.60
CA ILE A 12 3.42 -10.59 -5.11
C ILE A 12 4.34 -9.42 -5.42
N LEU A 13 4.36 -8.92 -6.65
CA LEU A 13 5.17 -7.76 -7.03
C LEU A 13 4.78 -6.51 -6.23
N PHE A 14 3.49 -6.23 -6.10
CA PHE A 14 3.02 -5.10 -5.29
C PHE A 14 3.45 -5.22 -3.83
N SER A 15 3.36 -6.41 -3.22
CA SER A 15 3.77 -6.64 -1.84
C SER A 15 5.28 -6.47 -1.64
N VAL A 16 6.09 -6.93 -2.59
CA VAL A 16 7.55 -6.73 -2.56
C VAL A 16 7.90 -5.25 -2.70
N ILE A 17 7.23 -4.55 -3.63
CA ILE A 17 7.42 -3.10 -3.82
C ILE A 17 6.99 -2.34 -2.57
N LEU A 18 5.84 -2.67 -1.98
CA LEU A 18 5.35 -2.03 -0.75
C LEU A 18 6.34 -2.24 0.40
N PHE A 19 6.84 -3.46 0.60
CA PHE A 19 7.86 -3.75 1.61
C PHE A 19 9.12 -2.92 1.39
N MET A 20 9.62 -2.86 0.14
CA MET A 20 10.79 -2.06 -0.20
C MET A 20 10.56 -0.56 0.04
N ILE A 21 9.40 -0.02 -0.36
CA ILE A 21 9.06 1.38 -0.14
C ILE A 21 9.05 1.71 1.35
N ILE A 22 8.34 0.92 2.18
CA ILE A 22 8.28 1.16 3.63
C ILE A 22 9.68 1.06 4.25
N SER A 23 10.48 0.07 3.85
CA SER A 23 11.85 -0.10 4.33
C SER A 23 12.76 1.04 3.90
N ILE A 24 12.64 1.52 2.66
CA ILE A 24 13.38 2.67 2.15
C ILE A 24 12.93 3.96 2.83
N VAL A 25 11.62 4.20 2.99
CA VAL A 25 11.10 5.37 3.70
C VAL A 25 11.64 5.41 5.12
N ASN A 26 11.63 4.28 5.83
CA ASN A 26 12.20 4.20 7.17
C ASN A 26 13.73 4.43 7.20
N LEU A 27 14.46 3.87 6.23
CA LEU A 27 15.90 4.09 6.10
C LEU A 27 16.20 5.54 5.70
N VAL A 28 15.43 6.08 4.77
CA VAL A 28 15.57 7.43 4.23
C VAL A 28 15.11 8.47 5.23
N SER A 29 14.08 8.21 6.04
CA SER A 29 13.73 9.12 7.15
C SER A 29 14.89 9.28 8.13
N THR A 30 15.67 8.23 8.36
CA THR A 30 16.90 8.29 9.17
C THR A 30 18.06 9.03 8.45
N TYR A 31 18.05 9.08 7.10
CA TYR A 31 19.12 9.71 6.30
C TYR A 31 18.74 11.09 5.72
N LEU A 32 17.46 11.37 5.44
CA LEU A 32 17.02 12.65 4.88
C LEU A 32 17.08 13.79 5.90
N TYR A 33 17.07 13.45 7.19
CA TYR A 33 17.35 14.44 8.25
C TYR A 33 18.81 14.92 8.25
N ALA A 34 19.68 14.32 7.44
CA ALA A 34 21.10 14.70 7.34
C ALA A 34 21.39 15.74 6.22
N ASN A 35 20.42 16.16 5.46
CA ASN A 35 20.55 17.19 4.41
C ASN A 35 19.71 18.44 4.76
N ASP A 36 19.81 18.90 5.99
CA ASP A 36 19.08 20.07 6.44
C ASP A 36 19.68 21.37 5.91
N ILE A 37 18.77 22.28 5.59
CA ILE A 37 19.03 23.63 5.10
C ILE A 37 19.76 24.46 6.16
N PHE A 38 19.71 24.03 7.42
CA PHE A 38 20.50 24.55 8.53
C PHE A 38 20.68 23.46 9.61
N VAL A 39 21.74 23.58 10.41
CA VAL A 39 22.09 22.64 11.49
C VAL A 39 22.29 23.41 12.77
N PHE A 40 21.77 22.88 13.89
CA PHE A 40 22.09 23.39 15.23
C PHE A 40 23.38 22.69 15.74
N ASP A 41 24.47 23.41 15.69
CA ASP A 41 25.79 22.87 16.09
C ASP A 41 25.95 22.78 17.61
N ALA A 42 25.32 23.70 18.33
CA ALA A 42 25.29 23.71 19.80
C ALA A 42 24.06 24.47 20.32
N PHE A 43 23.52 24.02 21.45
CA PHE A 43 22.44 24.70 22.14
C PHE A 43 22.71 24.68 23.65
N LYS A 44 22.96 25.84 24.21
CA LYS A 44 23.17 26.03 25.64
C LYS A 44 22.04 26.85 26.26
N ILE A 45 21.51 26.36 27.39
CA ILE A 45 20.48 27.01 28.21
C ILE A 45 21.05 27.20 29.60
N ASP A 46 21.09 28.45 30.07
CA ASP A 46 21.38 28.81 31.44
C ASP A 46 20.11 29.48 32.04
N ALA A 47 19.43 28.78 32.92
CA ALA A 47 18.19 29.21 33.55
C ALA A 47 18.42 29.51 35.04
N ILE A 48 17.90 30.64 35.52
CA ILE A 48 17.98 31.03 36.94
C ILE A 48 16.55 31.20 37.45
N VAL A 49 16.19 30.40 38.43
CA VAL A 49 14.90 30.47 39.10
C VAL A 49 14.97 31.50 40.23
N ASN A 50 14.01 32.41 40.27
CA ASN A 50 13.88 33.45 41.32
C ASN A 50 12.98 32.96 42.46
N GLU A 51 13.06 33.64 43.61
CA GLU A 51 12.28 33.33 44.83
C GLU A 51 10.75 33.49 44.65
N ASP A 52 10.31 34.22 43.62
CA ASP A 52 8.92 34.41 43.27
C ASP A 52 8.37 33.33 42.28
N GLY A 53 9.24 32.39 41.86
CA GLY A 53 8.89 31.36 40.92
C GLY A 53 8.96 31.79 39.46
N SER A 54 9.44 33.01 39.17
CA SER A 54 9.83 33.39 37.83
C SER A 54 11.16 32.76 37.42
N MET A 55 11.41 32.62 36.13
CA MET A 55 12.65 32.06 35.62
C MET A 55 13.29 32.99 34.58
N LYS A 56 14.51 33.41 34.83
CA LYS A 56 15.34 34.09 33.84
C LYS A 56 16.11 33.09 33.03
N ILE A 57 15.90 33.10 31.71
CA ILE A 57 16.50 32.15 30.77
C ILE A 57 17.47 32.90 29.85
N LYS A 58 18.65 32.32 29.68
CA LYS A 58 19.61 32.72 28.69
C LYS A 58 19.88 31.52 27.77
N GLU A 59 19.55 31.67 26.50
CA GLU A 59 19.85 30.68 25.46
C GLU A 59 21.01 31.16 24.61
N ARG A 60 21.87 30.21 24.20
CA ARG A 60 22.94 30.44 23.23
C ARG A 60 22.91 29.33 22.21
N ILE A 61 22.52 29.67 20.98
CA ILE A 61 22.25 28.72 19.89
C ILE A 61 23.26 29.00 18.78
N THR A 62 24.05 28.00 18.43
CA THR A 62 24.94 28.06 17.26
C THR A 62 24.26 27.37 16.08
N VAL A 63 24.09 28.09 15.00
CA VAL A 63 23.38 27.62 13.79
C VAL A 63 24.27 27.82 12.57
N THR A 64 24.42 26.78 11.77
CA THR A 64 25.08 26.82 10.45
C THR A 64 24.02 26.61 9.37
N PHE A 65 23.96 27.54 8.42
CA PHE A 65 23.04 27.54 7.30
C PHE A 65 23.73 27.10 6.02
N ASP A 66 23.03 26.36 5.15
CA ASP A 66 23.50 26.06 3.81
C ASP A 66 23.57 27.37 2.96
N SER A 67 24.45 27.38 1.97
CA SER A 67 24.70 28.52 1.10
C SER A 67 23.49 28.96 0.26
N GLU A 68 22.51 28.09 0.09
CA GLU A 68 21.24 28.41 -0.62
C GLU A 68 20.22 29.13 0.25
N TYR A 69 20.48 29.28 1.54
CA TYR A 69 19.57 29.86 2.51
C TYR A 69 19.61 31.39 2.54
N GLN A 70 18.45 32.03 2.66
CA GLN A 70 18.37 33.49 2.68
C GLN A 70 18.87 34.11 3.99
N GLY A 71 18.81 33.35 5.09
CA GLY A 71 19.32 33.79 6.39
C GLY A 71 18.29 34.24 7.40
N GLU A 72 17.06 33.84 7.22
CA GLU A 72 16.00 34.04 8.21
C GLU A 72 16.13 33.03 9.34
N PHE A 73 15.90 33.45 10.57
CA PHE A 73 15.88 32.60 11.74
C PHE A 73 14.71 32.99 12.66
N TRP A 74 14.02 31.98 13.16
CA TRP A 74 12.85 32.11 14.02
C TRP A 74 13.08 31.31 15.31
N ARG A 75 12.87 31.95 16.46
CA ARG A 75 12.85 31.29 17.78
C ARG A 75 11.49 31.49 18.43
N ASP A 76 10.73 30.41 18.52
CA ASP A 76 9.44 30.41 19.18
C ASP A 76 9.64 30.10 20.66
N ILE A 77 9.13 30.99 21.54
CA ILE A 77 9.14 30.84 23.00
C ILE A 77 7.68 30.66 23.43
N VAL A 78 7.32 29.42 23.80
CA VAL A 78 5.94 29.08 24.18
C VAL A 78 5.77 29.27 25.68
N THR A 79 4.71 29.96 26.08
CA THR A 79 4.40 30.27 27.48
C THR A 79 3.25 29.44 28.03
N ASP A 80 2.39 28.91 27.18
CA ASP A 80 1.23 28.12 27.56
C ASP A 80 1.50 26.61 27.27
N LYS A 81 1.69 25.86 28.35
CA LYS A 81 1.75 24.39 28.28
C LYS A 81 0.45 23.80 28.76
N ASN A 82 -0.30 23.27 27.85
CA ASN A 82 -1.46 22.45 28.13
C ASN A 82 -1.00 21.01 28.40
N ASP A 83 -0.35 20.80 29.53
CA ASP A 83 0.09 19.46 29.95
C ASP A 83 -1.09 18.77 30.62
N ASN A 84 -1.86 18.00 29.86
CA ASN A 84 -2.84 16.97 30.27
C ASN A 84 -3.41 17.04 31.70
N GLY A 85 -3.51 18.25 32.29
CA GLY A 85 -4.17 18.52 33.54
C GLY A 85 -3.34 18.33 34.82
N VAL A 86 -2.03 18.06 34.72
CA VAL A 86 -1.19 17.77 35.92
C VAL A 86 -0.44 18.99 36.42
N SER A 87 0.06 19.87 35.55
CA SER A 87 0.74 21.10 35.92
C SER A 87 0.03 22.29 35.32
N LYS A 88 -0.37 23.27 36.12
CA LYS A 88 -0.88 24.55 35.62
C LYS A 88 0.28 25.49 35.35
N ASN A 89 1.13 25.20 34.40
CA ASN A 89 2.15 26.15 33.97
C ASN A 89 1.52 27.26 33.11
N GLN A 90 0.96 28.24 33.74
CA GLN A 90 0.61 29.50 33.10
C GLN A 90 1.75 30.49 33.32
N SER A 91 2.79 30.38 32.54
CA SER A 91 3.83 31.40 32.49
C SER A 91 3.40 32.57 31.61
N THR A 92 3.89 33.74 31.91
CA THR A 92 3.72 34.93 31.07
C THR A 92 5.07 35.45 30.64
N PHE A 93 5.14 35.89 29.38
CA PHE A 93 6.34 36.51 28.82
C PHE A 93 6.27 38.02 28.94
N ASP A 94 7.35 38.62 29.45
CA ASP A 94 7.48 40.07 29.51
C ASP A 94 8.41 40.57 28.39
N PRO A 95 7.87 41.30 27.41
CA PRO A 95 8.67 41.79 26.28
C PRO A 95 9.70 42.86 26.68
N ASP A 96 9.48 43.58 27.80
CA ASP A 96 10.41 44.60 28.32
C ASP A 96 11.70 43.97 28.88
N ASN A 97 11.64 42.69 29.25
CA ASN A 97 12.77 41.89 29.73
C ASN A 97 13.36 40.95 28.66
N PHE A 98 13.08 41.20 27.39
CA PHE A 98 13.63 40.44 26.28
C PHE A 98 14.85 41.13 25.67
N SER A 99 15.91 40.35 25.41
CA SER A 99 17.01 40.80 24.55
C SER A 99 17.46 39.69 23.61
N MET A 100 17.85 40.07 22.41
CA MET A 100 18.41 39.21 21.40
C MET A 100 19.71 39.79 20.84
N LYS A 101 20.76 39.00 20.82
CA LYS A 101 22.06 39.35 20.19
C LYS A 101 22.46 38.30 19.17
N ILE A 102 23.07 38.74 18.09
CA ILE A 102 23.58 37.83 17.03
C ILE A 102 25.07 38.11 16.89
N TYR A 103 25.85 37.06 16.96
CA TYR A 103 27.31 37.11 16.77
C TYR A 103 27.73 36.35 15.54
N ASN A 104 28.90 36.67 15.03
CA ASN A 104 29.58 35.86 14.01
C ASN A 104 29.94 34.46 14.51
N GLU A 105 30.49 33.63 13.65
CA GLU A 105 30.81 32.21 13.87
C GLU A 105 31.68 31.89 15.10
N ASP A 106 32.63 32.78 15.43
CA ASP A 106 33.53 32.64 16.59
C ASP A 106 33.05 33.41 17.85
N GLY A 107 31.92 34.08 17.73
CA GLY A 107 31.37 34.87 18.86
C GLY A 107 32.12 36.14 19.20
N THR A 108 33.10 36.55 18.41
CA THR A 108 33.96 37.71 18.72
C THR A 108 33.38 39.04 18.25
N LYS A 109 32.57 39.00 17.17
CA LYS A 109 31.99 40.17 16.54
C LYS A 109 30.45 40.17 16.71
N LEU A 110 29.96 41.19 17.39
CA LEU A 110 28.53 41.44 17.47
C LEU A 110 27.99 41.96 16.13
N LEU A 111 27.03 41.24 15.56
CA LEU A 111 26.37 41.57 14.29
C LEU A 111 25.11 42.37 14.53
N TYR A 112 24.37 42.06 15.58
CA TYR A 112 23.11 42.69 15.96
C TYR A 112 22.88 42.66 17.47
N ASP A 113 22.23 43.72 18.00
CA ASP A 113 21.81 43.83 19.40
C ASP A 113 20.44 44.51 19.48
N SER A 114 19.43 43.79 19.98
CA SER A 114 18.05 44.27 20.07
C SER A 114 17.87 45.40 21.04
N THR A 115 18.76 45.54 22.04
CA THR A 115 18.69 46.63 23.05
C THR A 115 18.96 47.98 22.41
N THR A 116 19.64 48.03 21.26
CA THR A 116 19.97 49.27 20.56
C THR A 116 19.02 49.61 19.43
N ASN A 117 18.34 48.62 18.82
CA ASN A 117 17.46 48.85 17.67
C ASN A 117 16.42 47.73 17.48
N PHE A 118 15.47 47.62 18.39
CA PHE A 118 14.47 46.56 18.39
C PHE A 118 13.42 46.65 17.27
N LYS A 119 13.24 47.79 16.65
CA LYS A 119 12.21 48.04 15.63
C LYS A 119 12.77 48.07 14.21
N SER A 120 13.80 47.28 13.92
CA SER A 120 14.27 47.15 12.53
C SER A 120 13.41 46.17 11.74
N LYS A 121 13.37 46.35 10.41
CA LYS A 121 12.72 45.35 9.52
C LYS A 121 13.38 43.97 9.58
N ASP A 122 14.62 43.90 10.04
CA ASP A 122 15.47 42.72 10.03
C ASP A 122 15.45 41.94 11.36
N VAL A 123 14.87 42.51 12.42
CA VAL A 123 14.68 41.84 13.70
C VAL A 123 13.37 42.29 14.34
N LYS A 124 12.54 41.32 14.72
CA LYS A 124 11.20 41.60 15.31
C LYS A 124 10.87 40.61 16.41
N LEU A 125 10.09 41.05 17.36
CA LEU A 125 9.37 40.20 18.29
C LEU A 125 7.89 40.27 17.91
N VAL A 126 7.29 39.11 17.63
CA VAL A 126 5.89 38.97 17.18
C VAL A 126 5.15 37.98 18.07
N GLY A 127 3.83 38.16 18.16
CA GLY A 127 2.99 37.19 18.90
C GLY A 127 2.98 35.82 18.21
N TYR A 128 3.02 34.76 19.01
CA TYR A 128 2.89 33.41 18.55
C TYR A 128 1.41 33.09 18.32
N SER A 129 1.07 32.68 17.11
CA SER A 129 -0.27 32.20 16.73
C SER A 129 -0.20 30.89 15.98
N TRP A 130 -0.92 29.89 16.42
CA TRP A 130 -1.01 28.57 15.78
C TRP A 130 -1.60 28.60 14.37
N ASN A 131 -2.23 29.71 13.95
CA ASN A 131 -2.92 29.85 12.68
C ASN A 131 -2.20 30.75 11.67
N HIS A 132 -0.90 31.01 11.84
CA HIS A 132 -0.16 31.83 10.89
C HIS A 132 0.13 31.07 9.60
N ASP A 133 -0.43 31.60 8.52
CA ASP A 133 -0.01 31.30 7.15
C ASP A 133 1.36 31.93 6.91
N ARG A 134 2.39 31.10 6.74
CA ARG A 134 3.81 31.48 6.80
C ARG A 134 4.36 32.10 5.52
N ASP A 135 3.54 32.23 4.49
CA ASP A 135 4.00 32.69 3.17
C ASP A 135 3.98 34.20 2.98
N SER A 136 3.51 34.97 3.96
CA SER A 136 3.47 36.44 3.89
C SER A 136 4.17 37.10 5.09
N ILE A 137 5.47 37.33 4.97
CA ILE A 137 6.29 38.13 5.90
C ILE A 137 5.70 39.57 6.08
N GLY A 138 4.78 40.01 5.22
CA GLY A 138 4.11 41.30 5.27
C GLY A 138 3.00 41.41 6.32
N ASP A 139 2.41 40.29 6.73
CA ASP A 139 1.20 40.26 7.57
C ASP A 139 1.47 39.89 9.04
N LEU A 140 2.72 39.90 9.49
CA LEU A 140 3.05 39.74 10.89
C LEU A 140 2.50 40.96 11.66
N ILE A 141 1.41 40.74 12.39
CA ILE A 141 0.73 41.76 13.19
C ILE A 141 1.65 42.16 14.34
N GLU A 142 2.02 43.42 14.39
CA GLU A 142 2.65 43.99 15.61
C GLU A 142 1.62 43.90 16.75
N PHE A 143 1.86 43.02 17.73
CA PHE A 143 1.06 42.99 18.95
C PHE A 143 1.57 44.04 19.92
N GLU A 144 0.77 45.08 20.17
CA GLU A 144 0.88 45.90 21.36
C GLU A 144 0.11 45.20 22.49
N GLY A 145 0.79 44.45 23.37
CA GLY A 145 0.17 43.82 24.53
C GLY A 145 0.87 42.54 25.00
N TYR A 146 0.42 41.99 26.14
CA TYR A 146 0.91 40.72 26.68
C TYR A 146 0.63 39.56 25.73
N PHE A 147 1.65 38.75 25.45
CA PHE A 147 1.54 37.58 24.63
C PHE A 147 0.98 36.41 25.46
N THR A 148 -0.23 35.95 25.16
CA THR A 148 -0.94 34.98 25.99
C THR A 148 -0.46 33.54 25.82
N ASN A 149 0.10 33.18 24.63
CA ASN A 149 0.46 31.79 24.33
C ASN A 149 1.93 31.63 23.90
N GLY A 150 2.70 32.72 23.85
CA GLY A 150 4.09 32.72 23.46
C GLY A 150 4.45 33.84 22.50
N VAL A 151 5.72 33.88 22.14
CA VAL A 151 6.29 34.87 21.24
C VAL A 151 7.20 34.18 20.21
N CYS A 152 7.38 34.85 19.10
CA CYS A 152 8.35 34.45 18.07
C CYS A 152 9.38 35.58 17.90
N ALA A 153 10.66 35.26 18.11
CA ALA A 153 11.77 36.15 17.82
C ALA A 153 12.26 35.87 16.39
N TYR A 154 12.06 36.83 15.51
CA TYR A 154 12.48 36.78 14.11
C TYR A 154 13.75 37.56 13.86
N SER A 155 14.66 37.05 13.05
CA SER A 155 15.81 37.76 12.53
C SER A 155 16.15 37.42 11.10
N TYR A 156 16.68 38.38 10.38
CA TYR A 156 17.24 38.20 9.03
C TYR A 156 18.69 38.69 8.99
N VAL A 157 19.60 37.76 8.72
CA VAL A 157 21.02 38.07 8.45
C VAL A 157 21.45 37.29 7.23
N PRO A 158 21.89 37.93 6.13
CA PRO A 158 22.25 37.23 4.91
C PRO A 158 23.31 36.14 5.11
N THR A 159 23.07 34.94 4.61
CA THR A 159 23.95 33.76 4.81
C THR A 159 25.29 33.89 4.12
N HIS A 160 25.37 34.56 2.99
CA HIS A 160 26.60 34.77 2.24
C HIS A 160 27.67 35.60 3.00
N LEU A 161 27.23 36.34 4.04
CA LEU A 161 28.15 37.09 4.90
C LEU A 161 28.60 36.28 6.11
N HIS A 162 27.68 35.53 6.70
CA HIS A 162 27.93 34.76 7.92
C HIS A 162 27.09 33.47 7.88
N PRO A 163 27.59 32.37 7.28
CA PRO A 163 26.87 31.10 7.21
C PRO A 163 26.64 30.48 8.60
N THR A 164 27.62 30.58 9.50
CA THR A 164 27.48 30.16 10.89
C THR A 164 27.31 31.39 11.78
N ARG A 165 26.39 31.35 12.73
CA ARG A 165 26.08 32.44 13.66
C ARG A 165 25.74 31.89 15.01
N ILE A 166 25.90 32.76 16.03
CA ILE A 166 25.49 32.45 17.37
C ILE A 166 24.36 33.44 17.73
N TYR A 167 23.22 32.89 18.04
CA TYR A 167 22.08 33.61 18.59
C TYR A 167 22.10 33.53 20.12
N GLU A 168 21.98 34.64 20.77
CA GLU A 168 21.87 34.76 22.22
C GLU A 168 20.54 35.43 22.56
N PHE A 169 19.67 34.69 23.27
CA PHE A 169 18.38 35.21 23.77
C PHE A 169 18.45 35.30 25.29
N GLU A 170 17.89 36.36 25.85
CA GLU A 170 17.71 36.50 27.28
C GLU A 170 16.31 37.04 27.57
N TYR A 171 15.54 36.31 28.38
CA TYR A 171 14.15 36.62 28.70
C TYR A 171 13.75 36.10 30.06
N VAL A 172 12.59 36.58 30.56
CA VAL A 172 12.00 36.16 31.83
C VAL A 172 10.61 35.56 31.55
N LEU A 173 10.35 34.43 32.17
CA LEU A 173 9.05 33.80 32.24
C LEU A 173 8.52 33.91 33.68
N ASP A 174 7.45 34.69 33.86
CA ASP A 174 6.79 34.82 35.15
C ASP A 174 5.84 33.68 35.42
N GLY A 175 5.76 33.21 36.67
CA GLY A 175 4.86 32.13 37.08
C GLY A 175 5.26 30.76 36.48
N PHE A 176 6.56 30.53 36.26
CA PHE A 176 7.06 29.34 35.65
C PHE A 176 7.09 28.09 36.55
N VAL A 177 7.38 28.31 37.85
CA VAL A 177 7.45 27.25 38.85
C VAL A 177 6.06 26.92 39.40
N THR A 178 5.69 25.65 39.40
CA THR A 178 4.49 25.14 40.07
C THR A 178 4.83 24.77 41.52
N CYS A 179 4.06 25.30 42.48
CA CYS A 179 4.28 25.07 43.89
C CYS A 179 3.18 24.24 44.51
N TYR A 180 3.52 23.06 45.02
CA TYR A 180 2.67 22.21 45.86
C TYR A 180 2.90 22.52 47.35
N ASN A 181 2.16 21.89 48.27
CA ASN A 181 2.37 22.09 49.70
C ASN A 181 3.75 21.61 50.17
N ASP A 182 4.27 20.53 49.58
CA ASP A 182 5.47 19.78 49.99
C ASP A 182 6.66 19.94 49.04
N ILE A 183 6.43 20.25 47.76
CA ILE A 183 7.47 20.31 46.71
C ILE A 183 7.22 21.46 45.75
N ALA A 184 8.27 21.95 45.10
CA ALA A 184 8.19 22.81 43.93
C ALA A 184 8.65 22.07 42.68
N GLU A 185 8.05 22.40 41.55
CA GLU A 185 8.25 21.72 40.29
C GLU A 185 8.57 22.70 39.16
N ILE A 186 9.59 22.38 38.40
CA ILE A 186 9.81 22.88 37.06
C ILE A 186 9.50 21.71 36.11
N ASN A 187 8.50 21.81 35.27
CA ASN A 187 8.24 20.86 34.18
C ASN A 187 8.23 21.64 32.88
N ASN A 188 9.31 21.56 32.13
CA ASN A 188 9.47 22.34 30.92
C ASN A 188 10.03 21.56 29.75
N ASN A 189 9.48 21.91 28.60
CA ASN A 189 10.06 21.62 27.31
C ASN A 189 10.80 22.89 26.85
N PHE A 190 12.13 22.92 27.06
CA PHE A 190 12.96 24.06 26.66
C PHE A 190 13.04 24.26 25.16
N PHE A 191 12.80 23.20 24.41
CA PHE A 191 12.81 23.22 22.96
C PHE A 191 11.85 22.16 22.43
N ASP A 192 10.82 22.61 21.72
CA ASP A 192 9.89 21.70 21.06
C ASP A 192 10.53 21.03 19.84
N PRO A 193 10.13 19.80 19.50
CA PRO A 193 10.73 19.06 18.42
C PRO A 193 10.64 19.84 17.11
N ILE A 194 11.78 19.97 16.44
CA ILE A 194 11.84 20.41 15.05
C ILE A 194 11.65 19.19 14.17
N ASP A 195 10.71 19.24 13.25
CA ASP A 195 10.40 18.09 12.39
C ASP A 195 11.52 17.76 11.38
N THR A 196 12.50 18.67 11.20
CA THR A 196 13.41 18.62 10.05
C THR A 196 14.90 18.69 10.38
N THR A 197 15.29 19.04 11.62
CA THR A 197 16.71 19.35 11.94
C THR A 197 17.15 18.66 13.22
N GLU A 198 18.39 18.14 13.25
CA GLU A 198 18.98 17.63 14.48
C GLU A 198 19.69 18.75 15.26
N ILE A 199 19.73 18.60 16.58
CA ILE A 199 20.42 19.53 17.49
C ILE A 199 21.59 18.79 18.13
N SER A 200 22.79 19.32 17.99
CA SER A 200 24.00 18.75 18.60
C SER A 200 24.44 19.54 19.83
N ASN A 201 25.19 18.89 20.71
CA ASN A 201 25.85 19.52 21.85
C ASN A 201 24.93 20.38 22.73
N VAL A 202 23.87 19.77 23.24
CA VAL A 202 22.91 20.46 24.12
C VAL A 202 23.43 20.45 25.56
N GLU A 203 23.41 21.60 26.19
CA GLU A 203 23.75 21.80 27.62
C GLU A 203 22.65 22.63 28.28
N VAL A 204 22.07 22.10 29.35
CA VAL A 204 21.04 22.81 30.16
C VAL A 204 21.53 22.92 31.58
N ASN A 205 21.51 24.17 32.13
CA ASN A 205 21.86 24.48 33.51
C ASN A 205 20.71 25.24 34.14
N ILE A 206 20.18 24.71 35.25
CA ILE A 206 19.07 25.33 36.01
C ILE A 206 19.56 25.62 37.41
N THR A 207 19.70 26.89 37.75
CA THR A 207 20.11 27.34 39.09
C THR A 207 18.86 27.63 39.90
N LEU A 208 18.73 26.93 41.05
CA LEU A 208 17.62 27.05 41.98
C LEU A 208 17.92 28.08 43.08
N PRO A 209 16.89 28.83 43.57
CA PRO A 209 17.12 29.88 44.58
C PRO A 209 17.43 29.28 45.97
N ASN A 210 18.27 29.97 46.72
CA ASN A 210 18.53 29.72 48.16
C ASN A 210 18.96 28.30 48.54
N LEU A 211 19.54 27.54 47.60
CA LEU A 211 20.02 26.18 47.85
C LEU A 211 21.55 26.13 47.89
N ASN A 212 22.09 25.77 49.05
CA ASN A 212 23.50 25.51 49.27
C ASN A 212 23.82 24.01 49.39
N SER A 213 22.82 23.15 49.14
CA SER A 213 22.98 21.69 49.18
C SER A 213 22.10 21.04 48.10
N ASN A 214 22.46 19.84 47.69
CA ASN A 214 21.73 19.06 46.69
C ASN A 214 20.55 18.26 47.28
N GLN A 215 20.29 18.40 48.58
CA GLN A 215 19.26 17.61 49.25
C GLN A 215 17.85 18.03 48.81
N GLY A 216 17.05 17.04 48.39
CA GLY A 216 15.68 17.25 47.95
C GLY A 216 15.53 17.79 46.52
N ILE A 217 16.60 17.75 45.72
CA ILE A 217 16.54 18.06 44.29
C ILE A 217 16.56 16.73 43.53
N GLU A 218 15.60 16.57 42.62
CA GLU A 218 15.53 15.44 41.68
C GLU A 218 15.33 15.94 40.25
N LEU A 219 16.09 15.35 39.29
CA LEU A 219 15.99 15.65 37.88
C LEU A 219 15.42 14.42 37.16
N PHE A 220 14.50 14.65 36.25
CA PHE A 220 13.95 13.67 35.31
C PHE A 220 14.06 14.27 33.92
N THR A 221 14.64 13.49 33.00
CA THR A 221 14.79 13.86 31.60
C THR A 221 14.04 12.86 30.75
N HIS A 222 13.30 13.34 29.72
CA HIS A 222 12.48 12.50 28.88
C HIS A 222 12.95 12.54 27.42
N LYS A 223 12.78 11.42 26.72
CA LYS A 223 12.99 11.25 25.27
C LYS A 223 14.43 11.39 24.76
N ALA A 224 15.28 12.20 25.41
CA ALA A 224 16.66 12.41 24.99
C ALA A 224 17.62 11.52 25.79
N ILE A 225 18.71 11.09 25.16
CA ILE A 225 19.78 10.32 25.84
C ILE A 225 20.73 11.33 26.50
N VAL A 226 20.59 11.47 27.83
CA VAL A 226 21.49 12.29 28.65
C VAL A 226 22.76 11.48 28.94
N TYR A 227 23.93 12.04 28.65
CA TYR A 227 25.20 11.38 28.90
C TYR A 227 25.98 11.94 30.09
N ASP A 228 25.63 13.15 30.56
CA ASP A 228 26.23 13.79 31.74
C ASP A 228 25.13 14.51 32.53
N GLU A 229 24.95 14.15 33.81
CA GLU A 229 23.96 14.70 34.70
C GLU A 229 24.62 15.03 36.03
N ARG A 230 24.43 16.25 36.51
CA ARG A 230 25.02 16.73 37.75
C ARG A 230 24.06 17.62 38.53
N ILE A 231 24.09 17.49 39.86
CA ILE A 231 23.41 18.39 40.75
C ILE A 231 24.47 18.91 41.74
N GLU A 232 24.86 20.16 41.60
CA GLU A 232 25.92 20.75 42.40
C GLU A 232 25.53 22.16 42.89
N ASN A 233 25.60 22.38 44.20
CA ASN A 233 25.36 23.71 44.81
C ASN A 233 24.02 24.35 44.40
N GLY A 234 22.95 23.58 44.32
CA GLY A 234 21.62 24.05 43.89
C GLY A 234 21.49 24.29 42.39
N THR A 235 22.48 23.92 41.59
CA THR A 235 22.39 23.94 40.14
C THR A 235 22.22 22.53 39.60
N VAL A 236 21.21 22.32 38.77
CA VAL A 236 20.96 21.09 38.00
C VAL A 236 21.51 21.30 36.62
N SER A 237 22.41 20.42 36.20
CA SER A 237 23.04 20.47 34.88
C SER A 237 22.89 19.12 34.17
N TYR A 238 22.55 19.14 32.88
CA TYR A 238 22.58 17.93 32.06
C TYR A 238 23.02 18.23 30.64
N LYS A 239 23.60 17.21 29.97
CA LYS A 239 24.11 17.30 28.61
C LYS A 239 23.56 16.19 27.75
N ILE A 240 23.20 16.54 26.51
CA ILE A 240 22.72 15.64 25.49
C ILE A 240 23.61 15.80 24.27
N GLU A 241 24.16 14.69 23.77
CA GLU A 241 25.08 14.73 22.62
C GLU A 241 24.33 15.13 21.35
N LYS A 242 23.13 14.55 21.15
CA LYS A 242 22.31 14.75 19.96
C LYS A 242 20.84 14.55 20.26
N ILE A 243 20.03 15.44 19.71
CA ILE A 243 18.57 15.33 19.68
C ILE A 243 18.16 15.15 18.24
N TYR A 244 17.36 14.12 17.97
CA TYR A 244 16.88 13.83 16.64
C TYR A 244 15.57 14.55 16.35
N PRO A 245 15.21 14.78 15.07
CA PRO A 245 13.92 15.33 14.70
C PRO A 245 12.75 14.56 15.33
N GLY A 246 11.81 15.29 15.91
CA GLY A 246 10.68 14.74 16.67
C GLY A 246 10.94 14.52 18.16
N ASP A 247 12.20 14.61 18.62
CA ASP A 247 12.53 14.63 20.06
C ASP A 247 12.55 16.06 20.62
N ALA A 248 12.35 16.19 21.91
CA ALA A 248 12.32 17.47 22.62
C ALA A 248 13.37 17.54 23.71
N ILE A 249 13.73 18.75 24.14
CA ILE A 249 14.53 18.99 25.37
C ILE A 249 13.54 19.17 26.53
N GLU A 250 13.02 18.06 27.03
CA GLU A 250 12.04 18.05 28.13
C GLU A 250 12.68 17.58 29.43
N SER A 251 12.46 18.30 30.49
CA SER A 251 12.89 17.92 31.83
C SER A 251 11.94 18.35 32.92
N ARG A 252 11.85 17.53 33.96
CA ARG A 252 11.20 17.86 35.20
C ARG A 252 12.24 17.94 36.31
N VAL A 253 12.23 19.05 37.09
CA VAL A 253 13.05 19.24 38.25
C VAL A 253 12.15 19.42 39.47
N LEU A 254 12.28 18.53 40.45
CA LEU A 254 11.62 18.65 41.76
C LEU A 254 12.61 19.20 42.74
N PHE A 255 12.19 20.19 43.58
CA PHE A 255 13.05 20.81 44.56
C PHE A 255 12.25 21.32 45.78
N PRO A 256 12.92 21.58 46.91
CA PRO A 256 12.22 21.96 48.17
C PRO A 256 11.31 23.18 48.03
N ARG A 257 10.06 23.04 48.42
CA ARG A 257 9.03 24.08 48.34
C ARG A 257 9.41 25.39 48.98
N ASN A 258 10.15 25.34 50.10
CA ASN A 258 10.53 26.50 50.89
C ASN A 258 11.53 27.44 50.22
N THR A 259 12.10 27.07 49.09
CA THR A 259 13.00 27.90 48.29
C THR A 259 12.24 29.02 47.55
N ILE A 260 10.95 28.79 47.26
CA ILE A 260 10.06 29.74 46.60
C ILE A 260 9.25 30.44 47.70
N THR A 261 9.63 31.68 48.03
CA THR A 261 9.07 32.43 49.18
C THR A 261 7.82 33.22 48.82
N ASN A 262 7.67 33.63 47.54
CA ASN A 262 6.57 34.49 47.11
C ASN A 262 6.01 34.06 45.75
N PRO A 263 5.45 32.81 45.63
CA PRO A 263 5.01 32.27 44.37
C PRO A 263 3.82 33.02 43.79
N ASN A 264 3.73 33.03 42.44
CA ASN A 264 2.53 33.48 41.74
C ASN A 264 1.34 32.60 42.16
N SER A 265 0.23 33.23 42.63
CA SER A 265 -0.95 32.51 43.14
C SER A 265 -1.60 31.57 42.12
N ASN A 266 -1.45 31.85 40.84
CA ASN A 266 -2.00 31.00 39.77
C ASN A 266 -1.26 29.67 39.64
N ASN A 267 -0.03 29.58 40.16
CA ASN A 267 0.81 28.38 40.08
C ASN A 267 0.97 27.69 41.44
N VAL A 268 0.11 28.00 42.41
CA VAL A 268 0.06 27.29 43.69
C VAL A 268 -1.05 26.26 43.69
N ILE A 269 -0.68 25.01 43.98
CA ILE A 269 -1.60 23.87 44.12
C ILE A 269 -1.61 23.46 45.60
N ASN A 270 -2.77 23.61 46.25
CA ASN A 270 -2.95 23.33 47.70
C ASN A 270 -3.11 21.83 48.00
N GLU A 271 -2.21 21.00 47.42
CA GLU A 271 -2.15 19.56 47.60
C GLU A 271 -0.68 19.14 47.75
N ASN A 272 -0.43 17.94 48.30
CA ASN A 272 0.90 17.35 48.29
C ASN A 272 1.19 16.77 46.93
N GLY A 273 2.29 17.15 46.31
CA GLY A 273 2.64 16.79 44.91
C GLY A 273 3.72 15.73 44.81
N TYR A 274 4.62 15.60 45.79
CA TYR A 274 5.84 14.79 45.64
C TYR A 274 5.58 13.34 45.29
N ASP A 275 4.77 12.61 46.08
CA ASP A 275 4.50 11.20 45.87
C ASP A 275 3.81 10.94 44.52
N TYR A 276 2.93 11.87 44.13
CA TYR A 276 2.23 11.79 42.84
C TYR A 276 3.20 11.97 41.66
N LEU A 277 3.98 13.05 41.68
CA LEU A 277 4.93 13.38 40.61
C LEU A 277 6.04 12.32 40.52
N LYS A 278 6.58 11.90 41.66
CA LYS A 278 7.56 10.82 41.73
C LYS A 278 7.00 9.49 41.18
N GLY A 279 5.76 9.15 41.55
CA GLY A 279 5.10 7.94 41.04
C GLY A 279 4.87 7.99 39.53
N LEU A 280 4.58 9.17 38.98
CA LEU A 280 4.46 9.39 37.54
C LEU A 280 5.80 9.17 36.83
N GLU A 281 6.88 9.79 37.32
CA GLU A 281 8.22 9.65 36.78
C GLU A 281 8.76 8.21 36.85
N ASP A 282 8.58 7.56 38.00
CA ASP A 282 8.97 6.16 38.20
C ASP A 282 8.24 5.21 37.26
N LYS A 283 6.99 5.56 36.90
CA LYS A 283 6.22 4.79 35.93
C LYS A 283 6.77 5.00 34.51
N ILE A 284 7.00 6.25 34.09
CA ILE A 284 7.56 6.59 32.78
C ILE A 284 8.94 5.92 32.61
N ALA A 285 9.83 6.08 33.59
CA ALA A 285 11.17 5.49 33.55
C ALA A 285 11.15 3.96 33.44
N LYS A 286 10.21 3.29 34.14
CA LYS A 286 10.05 1.81 34.04
C LYS A 286 9.53 1.38 32.69
N GLU A 287 8.56 2.09 32.13
CA GLU A 287 8.00 1.81 30.81
C GLU A 287 9.05 2.02 29.72
N ASP A 288 9.80 3.12 29.76
CA ASP A 288 10.86 3.42 28.78
C ASP A 288 12.03 2.43 28.88
N ALA A 289 12.50 2.14 30.09
CA ALA A 289 13.55 1.15 30.29
C ALA A 289 13.13 -0.24 29.82
N PHE A 290 11.88 -0.65 30.07
CA PHE A 290 11.34 -1.92 29.58
C PHE A 290 11.25 -1.95 28.07
N LEU A 291 10.74 -0.89 27.42
CA LEU A 291 10.63 -0.81 25.97
C LEU A 291 12.01 -0.76 25.29
N MET A 292 12.95 -0.01 25.81
CA MET A 292 14.33 0.05 25.30
C MET A 292 15.02 -1.31 25.39
N GLN A 293 14.90 -2.00 26.53
CA GLN A 293 15.56 -3.28 26.76
C GLN A 293 14.89 -4.45 26.02
N TYR A 294 13.55 -4.53 26.04
CA TYR A 294 12.80 -5.69 25.60
C TYR A 294 11.95 -5.45 24.36
N GLY A 295 11.69 -4.20 23.97
CA GLY A 295 10.75 -3.85 22.90
C GLY A 295 11.04 -4.57 21.59
N ASN A 296 12.31 -4.59 21.15
CA ASN A 296 12.70 -5.29 19.93
C ASN A 296 12.46 -6.82 20.02
N TYR A 297 12.75 -7.43 21.15
CA TYR A 297 12.51 -8.89 21.36
C TYR A 297 11.03 -9.20 21.40
N LEU A 298 10.21 -8.34 22.02
CA LEU A 298 8.75 -8.48 22.05
C LEU A 298 8.14 -8.39 20.66
N VAL A 299 8.54 -7.39 19.88
CA VAL A 299 8.05 -7.20 18.50
C VAL A 299 8.44 -8.39 17.63
N LEU A 300 9.69 -8.88 17.72
CA LEU A 300 10.13 -10.07 16.99
C LEU A 300 9.37 -11.33 17.46
N GLY A 301 9.15 -11.50 18.76
CA GLY A 301 8.37 -12.61 19.31
C GLY A 301 6.92 -12.59 18.87
N ILE A 302 6.23 -11.47 18.99
CA ILE A 302 4.85 -11.29 18.52
C ILE A 302 4.77 -11.49 17.01
N GLY A 303 5.72 -10.92 16.24
CA GLY A 303 5.82 -11.10 14.80
C GLY A 303 5.95 -12.57 14.41
N ALA A 304 6.80 -13.33 15.10
CA ALA A 304 6.95 -14.77 14.86
C ALA A 304 5.64 -15.54 15.13
N VAL A 305 4.92 -15.23 16.21
CA VAL A 305 3.61 -15.83 16.51
C VAL A 305 2.60 -15.51 15.40
N LEU A 306 2.52 -14.26 14.95
CA LEU A 306 1.61 -13.85 13.87
C LEU A 306 1.94 -14.55 12.55
N ILE A 307 3.22 -14.77 12.24
CA ILE A 307 3.67 -15.55 11.08
C ILE A 307 3.16 -17.01 11.18
N VAL A 308 3.28 -17.63 12.35
CA VAL A 308 2.76 -19.01 12.58
C VAL A 308 1.24 -19.05 12.40
N ILE A 309 0.52 -18.09 12.94
CA ILE A 309 -0.95 -17.98 12.77
C ILE A 309 -1.30 -17.79 11.29
N PHE A 310 -0.56 -16.96 10.57
CA PHE A 310 -0.74 -16.75 9.13
C PHE A 310 -0.60 -18.07 8.34
N PHE A 311 0.52 -18.78 8.52
CA PHE A 311 0.73 -20.06 7.82
C PHE A 311 -0.29 -21.11 8.23
N TYR A 312 -0.70 -21.16 9.49
CA TYR A 312 -1.79 -22.01 9.93
C TYR A 312 -3.10 -21.70 9.20
N ALA A 313 -3.47 -20.42 9.10
CA ALA A 313 -4.67 -20.00 8.39
C ALA A 313 -4.63 -20.38 6.90
N VAL A 314 -3.50 -20.12 6.22
CA VAL A 314 -3.30 -20.46 4.79
C VAL A 314 -3.35 -21.99 4.59
N LEU A 315 -2.66 -22.78 5.41
CA LEU A 315 -2.64 -24.24 5.30
C LEU A 315 -4.02 -24.87 5.56
N LYS A 316 -4.76 -24.33 6.51
CA LYS A 316 -6.13 -24.81 6.78
C LYS A 316 -7.10 -24.42 5.67
N ALA A 317 -6.97 -23.18 5.15
CA ALA A 317 -7.72 -22.73 3.98
C ALA A 317 -7.42 -23.61 2.75
N TYR A 318 -6.13 -23.88 2.47
CA TYR A 318 -5.72 -24.80 1.40
C TYR A 318 -6.37 -26.17 1.56
N ARG A 319 -6.24 -26.80 2.73
CA ARG A 319 -6.79 -28.16 2.98
C ARG A 319 -8.30 -28.24 2.83
N LYS A 320 -9.02 -27.19 3.27
CA LYS A 320 -10.49 -27.16 3.28
C LYS A 320 -11.07 -26.71 1.93
N TYR A 321 -10.51 -25.68 1.33
CA TYR A 321 -11.14 -24.95 0.22
C TYR A 321 -10.42 -25.05 -1.12
N ASP A 322 -9.15 -25.48 -1.16
CA ASP A 322 -8.36 -25.53 -2.39
C ASP A 322 -7.95 -26.93 -2.80
N LYS A 323 -7.65 -27.80 -1.82
CA LYS A 323 -7.26 -29.19 -2.10
C LYS A 323 -8.40 -29.95 -2.74
N GLU A 324 -8.21 -30.38 -4.00
CA GLU A 324 -9.17 -31.19 -4.73
C GLU A 324 -9.41 -32.55 -4.07
N TYR A 325 -10.56 -33.15 -4.32
CA TYR A 325 -10.90 -34.50 -3.89
C TYR A 325 -10.03 -35.55 -4.59
N VAL A 326 -9.81 -36.68 -3.96
CA VAL A 326 -9.15 -37.81 -4.58
C VAL A 326 -10.17 -38.51 -5.49
N PRO A 327 -9.91 -38.62 -6.81
CA PRO A 327 -10.84 -39.27 -7.73
C PRO A 327 -10.88 -40.79 -7.52
N GLU A 328 -12.00 -41.40 -7.85
CA GLU A 328 -12.15 -42.86 -7.87
C GLU A 328 -11.54 -43.44 -9.16
N PHE A 329 -11.65 -42.71 -10.29
CA PHE A 329 -11.04 -43.08 -11.55
C PHE A 329 -9.51 -42.90 -11.50
N SER A 330 -8.79 -43.99 -11.79
CA SER A 330 -7.32 -44.03 -11.80
C SER A 330 -6.71 -44.49 -13.11
N GLY A 331 -7.53 -44.63 -14.19
CA GLY A 331 -7.09 -45.04 -15.51
C GLY A 331 -6.28 -43.98 -16.23
N ASP A 332 -5.30 -44.38 -17.02
CA ASP A 332 -4.52 -43.47 -17.87
C ASP A 332 -5.32 -42.89 -19.02
N TYR A 333 -6.29 -43.63 -19.54
CA TYR A 333 -7.12 -43.28 -20.70
C TYR A 333 -8.60 -43.54 -20.41
N TYR A 334 -9.43 -42.57 -20.82
CA TYR A 334 -10.88 -42.70 -20.88
C TYR A 334 -11.31 -42.55 -22.32
N ARG A 335 -12.10 -43.46 -22.88
CA ARG A 335 -12.33 -43.57 -24.35
C ARG A 335 -13.69 -43.07 -24.80
N GLU A 336 -14.60 -42.93 -23.88
CA GLU A 336 -15.94 -42.41 -24.11
C GLU A 336 -15.99 -40.93 -23.72
N LEU A 337 -17.03 -40.23 -24.16
CA LEU A 337 -17.29 -38.90 -23.65
C LEU A 337 -17.69 -38.97 -22.18
N PRO A 338 -16.98 -38.31 -21.28
CA PRO A 338 -17.30 -38.34 -19.85
C PRO A 338 -18.69 -37.77 -19.50
N ALA A 339 -19.20 -36.84 -20.34
CA ALA A 339 -20.52 -36.25 -20.21
C ALA A 339 -21.02 -35.69 -21.54
N SER A 340 -22.33 -35.42 -21.64
CA SER A 340 -23.00 -34.98 -22.87
C SER A 340 -23.18 -33.49 -23.06
N TYR A 341 -22.65 -32.66 -22.15
CA TYR A 341 -22.78 -31.19 -22.28
C TYR A 341 -21.85 -30.62 -23.37
N PRO A 342 -22.18 -29.45 -23.95
CA PRO A 342 -21.40 -28.82 -25.01
C PRO A 342 -19.91 -28.56 -24.66
N PRO A 343 -19.01 -28.47 -25.64
CA PRO A 343 -17.56 -28.34 -25.43
C PRO A 343 -17.17 -27.09 -24.63
N ALA A 344 -17.89 -25.97 -24.77
CA ALA A 344 -17.62 -24.76 -23.97
C ALA A 344 -17.91 -24.97 -22.47
N ILE A 345 -18.85 -25.86 -22.12
CA ILE A 345 -19.17 -26.23 -20.73
C ILE A 345 -18.10 -27.19 -20.18
N MET A 346 -17.61 -28.12 -20.98
CA MET A 346 -16.43 -28.93 -20.64
C MET A 346 -15.22 -28.02 -20.31
N SER A 347 -14.97 -27.05 -21.19
CA SER A 347 -13.88 -26.07 -20.95
C SER A 347 -14.07 -25.29 -19.65
N TYR A 348 -15.28 -24.85 -19.35
CA TYR A 348 -15.62 -24.18 -18.09
C TYR A 348 -15.29 -25.05 -16.85
N LEU A 349 -15.59 -26.35 -16.89
CA LEU A 349 -15.22 -27.29 -15.84
C LEU A 349 -13.69 -27.46 -15.75
N VAL A 350 -13.06 -27.74 -16.89
CA VAL A 350 -11.62 -28.10 -16.96
C VAL A 350 -10.73 -26.92 -16.57
N ASN A 351 -11.09 -25.70 -17.01
CA ASN A 351 -10.27 -24.49 -16.85
C ASN A 351 -10.74 -23.58 -15.69
N PHE A 352 -11.39 -24.12 -14.66
CA PHE A 352 -11.80 -23.35 -13.47
C PHE A 352 -12.60 -22.07 -13.79
N LYS A 353 -13.72 -22.23 -14.51
CA LYS A 353 -14.63 -21.15 -14.96
C LYS A 353 -14.05 -20.23 -16.04
N GLU A 354 -12.85 -20.48 -16.50
CA GLU A 354 -12.28 -19.76 -17.64
C GLU A 354 -12.71 -20.39 -18.95
N ILE A 355 -12.96 -19.55 -19.94
CA ILE A 355 -13.38 -19.93 -21.28
C ILE A 355 -12.23 -19.61 -22.22
N ASN A 356 -11.82 -20.59 -23.02
CA ASN A 356 -10.73 -20.47 -23.97
C ASN A 356 -11.22 -19.89 -25.32
N ARG A 357 -10.30 -19.31 -26.09
CA ARG A 357 -10.59 -18.79 -27.43
C ARG A 357 -11.17 -19.88 -28.38
N ASN A 358 -10.70 -21.11 -28.19
CA ASN A 358 -11.11 -22.24 -29.01
C ASN A 358 -12.56 -22.68 -28.77
N ASP A 359 -13.15 -22.31 -27.63
CA ASP A 359 -14.48 -22.77 -27.24
C ASP A 359 -15.59 -22.21 -28.14
N LEU A 360 -15.41 -20.98 -28.67
CA LEU A 360 -16.33 -20.42 -29.65
C LEU A 360 -16.25 -21.21 -30.99
N THR A 361 -15.05 -21.55 -31.44
CA THR A 361 -14.85 -22.38 -32.62
C THR A 361 -15.44 -23.79 -32.44
N ALA A 362 -15.18 -24.40 -31.27
CA ALA A 362 -15.78 -25.68 -30.92
C ALA A 362 -17.30 -25.64 -30.87
N THR A 363 -17.90 -24.52 -30.40
CA THR A 363 -19.35 -24.31 -30.40
C THR A 363 -19.90 -24.23 -31.84
N LEU A 364 -19.20 -23.54 -32.75
CA LEU A 364 -19.59 -23.50 -34.17
C LEU A 364 -19.54 -24.90 -34.80
N LEU A 365 -18.47 -25.64 -34.56
CA LEU A 365 -18.32 -27.03 -35.07
C LEU A 365 -19.39 -27.96 -34.48
N ASP A 366 -19.77 -27.80 -33.21
CA ASP A 366 -20.85 -28.57 -32.60
C ASP A 366 -22.23 -28.23 -33.21
N LEU A 367 -22.46 -26.94 -33.56
CA LEU A 367 -23.67 -26.53 -34.29
C LEU A 367 -23.74 -27.07 -35.72
N ILE A 368 -22.56 -27.21 -36.38
CA ILE A 368 -22.44 -27.89 -37.68
C ILE A 368 -22.78 -29.37 -37.51
N ARG A 369 -22.16 -30.06 -36.56
CA ARG A 369 -22.44 -31.47 -36.25
C ARG A 369 -23.92 -31.71 -35.89
N LYS A 370 -24.56 -30.78 -35.21
CA LYS A 370 -26.00 -30.83 -34.89
C LYS A 370 -26.91 -30.48 -36.06
N GLY A 371 -26.38 -30.06 -37.21
CA GLY A 371 -27.14 -29.73 -38.43
C GLY A 371 -27.78 -28.32 -38.45
N PHE A 372 -27.49 -27.47 -37.44
CA PHE A 372 -27.98 -26.06 -37.44
C PHE A 372 -27.20 -25.19 -38.43
N ILE A 373 -25.98 -25.56 -38.77
CA ILE A 373 -25.13 -24.89 -39.75
C ILE A 373 -24.70 -25.95 -40.77
N GLU A 374 -24.90 -25.69 -42.05
CA GLU A 374 -24.37 -26.47 -43.17
C GLU A 374 -23.14 -25.78 -43.72
N VAL A 375 -22.18 -26.54 -44.28
CA VAL A 375 -20.95 -25.99 -44.85
C VAL A 375 -20.92 -26.30 -46.34
N ASP A 376 -20.83 -25.27 -47.15
CA ASP A 376 -20.68 -25.43 -48.60
C ASP A 376 -19.18 -25.51 -48.99
N TYR A 377 -18.79 -26.66 -49.56
CA TYR A 377 -17.43 -26.98 -50.03
C TYR A 377 -17.29 -26.94 -51.55
N THR A 378 -18.38 -26.70 -52.32
CA THR A 378 -18.51 -27.06 -53.73
C THR A 378 -17.47 -26.40 -54.66
N ASN A 379 -16.81 -25.31 -54.24
CA ASN A 379 -15.82 -24.63 -55.06
C ASN A 379 -14.45 -24.47 -54.34
N GLN A 380 -14.18 -25.26 -53.32
CA GLN A 380 -13.00 -25.12 -52.50
C GLN A 380 -12.15 -26.38 -52.45
N SER A 381 -10.83 -26.23 -52.49
CA SER A 381 -9.92 -27.35 -52.23
C SER A 381 -9.83 -27.58 -50.74
N LEU A 382 -10.16 -28.76 -50.26
CA LEU A 382 -10.07 -29.14 -48.84
C LEU A 382 -8.65 -29.09 -48.28
N THR A 383 -7.63 -28.96 -49.17
CA THR A 383 -6.22 -28.81 -48.77
C THR A 383 -5.72 -27.37 -48.77
N ASP A 384 -6.55 -26.43 -49.21
CA ASP A 384 -6.19 -25.03 -49.26
C ASP A 384 -6.29 -24.40 -47.85
N LYS A 385 -5.17 -23.85 -47.41
CA LYS A 385 -5.06 -23.23 -46.09
C LYS A 385 -5.88 -21.93 -45.93
N ASP A 386 -6.24 -21.33 -47.05
CA ASP A 386 -7.00 -20.07 -47.11
C ASP A 386 -8.37 -20.26 -47.75
N ALA A 387 -8.87 -21.53 -47.81
CA ALA A 387 -10.20 -21.84 -48.32
C ALA A 387 -11.28 -21.00 -47.64
N ASN A 388 -12.13 -20.37 -48.47
CA ASN A 388 -13.21 -19.52 -48.02
C ASN A 388 -14.54 -20.28 -48.00
N TYR A 389 -14.76 -21.07 -46.94
CA TYR A 389 -15.98 -21.85 -46.77
C TYR A 389 -17.17 -20.96 -46.50
N THR A 390 -18.35 -21.33 -47.03
CA THR A 390 -19.62 -20.69 -46.75
C THR A 390 -20.38 -21.46 -45.67
N LEU A 391 -20.71 -20.82 -44.59
CA LEU A 391 -21.56 -21.32 -43.51
C LEU A 391 -23.00 -20.96 -43.85
N ILE A 392 -23.92 -21.91 -43.85
CA ILE A 392 -25.33 -21.75 -44.19
C ILE A 392 -26.17 -22.11 -42.98
N TYR A 393 -26.98 -21.17 -42.52
CA TYR A 393 -27.81 -21.33 -41.32
C TYR A 393 -29.17 -21.97 -41.68
N ASN A 394 -29.45 -23.15 -41.12
CA ASN A 394 -30.75 -23.80 -41.23
C ASN A 394 -31.76 -23.21 -40.20
N ARG A 395 -32.48 -22.14 -40.58
CA ARG A 395 -33.38 -21.44 -39.67
C ARG A 395 -34.62 -22.26 -39.27
N ASN A 396 -34.93 -23.31 -40.03
CA ASN A 396 -36.13 -24.13 -39.84
C ASN A 396 -35.99 -25.18 -38.72
N MET A 397 -34.77 -25.38 -38.20
CA MET A 397 -34.55 -26.35 -37.14
C MET A 397 -35.04 -25.84 -35.79
N ASP A 398 -35.63 -26.76 -35.01
CA ASP A 398 -36.07 -26.49 -33.66
C ASP A 398 -34.90 -26.21 -32.71
N LYS A 399 -34.85 -25.03 -32.15
CA LYS A 399 -33.80 -24.53 -31.23
C LYS A 399 -34.07 -24.84 -29.77
N SER A 400 -35.15 -25.54 -29.42
CA SER A 400 -35.54 -25.82 -28.03
C SER A 400 -34.45 -26.55 -27.26
N GLN A 401 -33.67 -27.40 -27.96
CA GLN A 401 -32.55 -28.18 -27.40
C GLN A 401 -31.24 -27.41 -27.24
N LEU A 402 -31.13 -26.20 -27.82
CA LEU A 402 -29.92 -25.41 -27.76
C LEU A 402 -29.87 -24.62 -26.46
N THR A 403 -28.68 -24.53 -25.89
CA THR A 403 -28.37 -23.60 -24.79
C THR A 403 -28.43 -22.14 -25.26
N ASP A 404 -28.52 -21.19 -24.32
CA ASP A 404 -28.60 -19.77 -24.66
C ASP A 404 -27.34 -19.26 -25.38
N PHE A 405 -26.15 -19.78 -25.06
CA PHE A 405 -24.92 -19.38 -25.76
C PHE A 405 -24.81 -19.98 -27.17
N GLU A 406 -25.37 -21.16 -27.42
CA GLU A 406 -25.47 -21.74 -28.76
C GLU A 406 -26.43 -20.95 -29.65
N LYS A 407 -27.61 -20.59 -29.13
CA LYS A 407 -28.57 -19.69 -29.79
C LYS A 407 -27.93 -18.35 -30.12
N TYR A 408 -27.18 -17.80 -29.16
CA TYR A 408 -26.50 -16.52 -29.35
C TYR A 408 -25.33 -16.64 -30.36
N THR A 409 -24.68 -17.79 -30.49
CA THR A 409 -23.66 -18.02 -31.53
C THR A 409 -24.28 -17.88 -32.91
N LEU A 410 -25.48 -18.47 -33.15
CA LEU A 410 -26.20 -18.34 -34.42
C LEU A 410 -26.60 -16.86 -34.68
N GLU A 411 -27.14 -16.16 -33.65
CA GLU A 411 -27.48 -14.74 -33.74
C GLU A 411 -26.22 -13.88 -34.05
N TRP A 412 -25.10 -14.12 -33.37
CA TRP A 412 -23.88 -13.35 -33.58
C TRP A 412 -23.31 -13.50 -34.98
N PHE A 413 -23.20 -14.74 -35.49
CA PHE A 413 -22.59 -14.97 -36.78
C PHE A 413 -23.50 -14.61 -37.96
N PHE A 414 -24.79 -14.92 -37.90
CA PHE A 414 -25.71 -14.75 -39.04
C PHE A 414 -26.55 -13.45 -38.96
N ASP A 415 -26.96 -13.03 -37.79
CA ASP A 415 -27.81 -11.83 -37.66
C ASP A 415 -26.99 -10.55 -37.44
N ILE A 416 -25.86 -10.62 -36.70
CA ILE A 416 -25.03 -9.43 -36.41
C ILE A 416 -23.91 -9.27 -37.45
N MET A 417 -23.08 -10.32 -37.69
CA MET A 417 -21.98 -10.24 -38.67
C MET A 417 -22.46 -10.43 -40.11
N GLY A 418 -23.41 -11.34 -40.31
CA GLY A 418 -24.00 -11.63 -41.62
C GLY A 418 -25.19 -10.77 -42.00
N GLU A 419 -25.49 -9.67 -41.27
CA GLU A 419 -26.54 -8.70 -41.57
C GLU A 419 -27.95 -9.36 -41.80
N ARG A 420 -28.27 -10.38 -40.96
CA ARG A 420 -29.49 -11.22 -41.06
C ARG A 420 -29.58 -12.08 -42.30
N GLY A 421 -28.44 -12.39 -42.91
CA GLY A 421 -28.36 -13.36 -44.01
C GLY A 421 -28.50 -14.80 -43.51
N ASP A 422 -28.85 -15.70 -44.44
CA ASP A 422 -28.89 -17.14 -44.18
C ASP A 422 -27.50 -17.79 -44.37
N SER A 423 -26.53 -17.06 -44.91
CA SER A 423 -25.17 -17.55 -45.12
C SER A 423 -24.12 -16.46 -44.81
N ILE A 424 -22.94 -16.89 -44.45
CA ILE A 424 -21.78 -16.03 -44.22
C ILE A 424 -20.50 -16.79 -44.60
N THR A 425 -19.56 -16.11 -45.26
CA THR A 425 -18.26 -16.71 -45.58
C THR A 425 -17.23 -16.47 -44.49
N LEU A 426 -16.18 -17.29 -44.43
CA LEU A 426 -15.07 -17.09 -43.51
C LEU A 426 -14.34 -15.76 -43.78
N ASP A 427 -14.28 -15.31 -45.04
CA ASP A 427 -13.70 -14.03 -45.44
C ASP A 427 -14.54 -12.84 -44.94
N ASP A 428 -15.88 -12.98 -44.96
CA ASP A 428 -16.77 -11.94 -44.38
C ASP A 428 -16.55 -11.78 -42.88
N ILE A 429 -16.44 -12.90 -42.15
CA ILE A 429 -16.15 -12.91 -40.71
C ILE A 429 -14.79 -12.26 -40.44
N GLU A 430 -13.76 -12.61 -41.21
CA GLU A 430 -12.42 -12.05 -41.08
C GLU A 430 -12.39 -10.56 -41.42
N SER A 431 -13.10 -10.15 -42.47
CA SER A 431 -13.24 -8.77 -42.89
C SER A 431 -13.97 -7.93 -41.82
N TYR A 432 -15.02 -8.49 -41.22
CA TYR A 432 -15.73 -7.85 -40.11
C TYR A 432 -14.78 -7.59 -38.90
N ALA A 433 -14.00 -8.61 -38.54
CA ALA A 433 -13.05 -8.55 -37.42
C ALA A 433 -11.89 -7.56 -37.64
N LYS A 434 -11.44 -7.37 -38.88
CA LYS A 434 -10.38 -6.43 -39.26
C LYS A 434 -10.82 -4.96 -39.20
N LYS A 435 -12.12 -4.66 -39.35
CA LYS A 435 -12.64 -3.29 -39.33
C LYS A 435 -12.64 -2.71 -37.93
N MET A 436 -11.92 -1.60 -37.73
CA MET A 436 -11.82 -0.93 -36.44
C MET A 436 -13.20 -0.46 -35.92
N ASN A 437 -14.10 -0.03 -36.81
CA ASN A 437 -15.46 0.37 -36.44
C ASN A 437 -16.30 -0.78 -35.83
N ASN A 438 -15.96 -2.02 -36.14
CA ASN A 438 -16.64 -3.20 -35.63
C ASN A 438 -15.97 -3.76 -34.36
N ALA A 439 -14.78 -3.28 -33.99
CA ALA A 439 -13.97 -3.86 -32.94
C ALA A 439 -14.64 -3.85 -31.57
N GLU A 440 -15.32 -2.75 -31.24
CA GLU A 440 -16.07 -2.63 -29.99
C GLU A 440 -17.26 -3.59 -29.95
N LYS A 441 -18.02 -3.64 -31.05
CA LYS A 441 -19.16 -4.55 -31.18
C LYS A 441 -18.75 -6.02 -31.13
N TYR A 442 -17.65 -6.39 -31.79
CA TYR A 442 -17.08 -7.73 -31.70
C TYR A 442 -16.72 -8.09 -30.24
N LYS A 443 -16.08 -7.15 -29.52
CA LYS A 443 -15.72 -7.33 -28.10
C LYS A 443 -16.94 -7.50 -27.21
N GLU A 444 -17.98 -6.70 -27.41
CA GLU A 444 -19.27 -6.80 -26.69
C GLU A 444 -19.91 -8.17 -26.93
N CYS A 445 -20.01 -8.61 -28.20
CA CYS A 445 -20.56 -9.90 -28.55
C CYS A 445 -19.80 -11.05 -27.90
N ASN A 446 -18.45 -11.00 -27.94
CA ASN A 446 -17.60 -12.01 -27.30
C ASN A 446 -17.79 -12.03 -25.77
N MET A 447 -17.89 -10.86 -25.12
CA MET A 447 -18.17 -10.78 -23.68
C MET A 447 -19.56 -11.32 -23.34
N LYS A 448 -20.59 -11.00 -24.14
CA LYS A 448 -21.95 -11.52 -23.95
C LYS A 448 -21.96 -13.06 -24.08
N TRP A 449 -21.33 -13.60 -25.11
CA TRP A 449 -21.21 -15.04 -25.32
C TRP A 449 -20.53 -15.72 -24.12
N ASN A 450 -19.37 -15.21 -23.68
CA ASN A 450 -18.64 -15.72 -22.51
C ASN A 450 -19.52 -15.72 -21.24
N ASN A 451 -20.32 -14.67 -21.05
CA ASN A 451 -21.21 -14.57 -19.89
C ASN A 451 -22.34 -15.61 -19.97
N LEU A 452 -22.89 -15.87 -21.17
CA LEU A 452 -23.90 -16.90 -21.37
C LEU A 452 -23.34 -18.30 -21.09
N VAL A 453 -22.13 -18.62 -21.55
CA VAL A 453 -21.44 -19.89 -21.22
C VAL A 453 -21.25 -20.02 -19.70
N LYS A 454 -20.77 -18.94 -19.04
CA LYS A 454 -20.59 -18.95 -17.57
C LYS A 454 -21.91 -19.13 -16.82
N ASN A 455 -23.00 -18.55 -17.32
CA ASN A 455 -24.31 -18.70 -16.70
C ASN A 455 -24.85 -20.12 -16.83
N GLU A 456 -24.63 -20.76 -17.99
CA GLU A 456 -24.99 -22.15 -18.20
C GLU A 456 -24.13 -23.07 -17.33
N GLY A 457 -22.81 -22.87 -17.28
CA GLY A 457 -21.92 -23.63 -16.43
C GLY A 457 -22.21 -23.51 -14.93
N LYS A 458 -22.76 -22.36 -14.47
CA LYS A 458 -23.22 -22.20 -13.08
C LYS A 458 -24.39 -23.10 -12.70
N LYS A 459 -25.28 -23.42 -13.64
CA LYS A 459 -26.45 -24.30 -13.40
C LYS A 459 -26.02 -25.74 -13.04
N LEU A 460 -24.84 -26.15 -13.50
CA LEU A 460 -24.34 -27.52 -13.31
C LEU A 460 -23.57 -27.75 -11.99
N THR A 461 -23.50 -26.73 -11.11
CA THR A 461 -22.93 -26.86 -9.75
C THR A 461 -21.57 -27.56 -9.67
N PHE A 462 -20.71 -27.34 -10.66
CA PHE A 462 -19.37 -27.98 -10.73
C PHE A 462 -18.44 -27.56 -9.59
N PHE A 463 -18.69 -26.42 -8.94
CA PHE A 463 -17.80 -25.83 -7.96
C PHE A 463 -18.50 -25.63 -6.63
N GLU A 464 -17.90 -26.21 -5.59
CA GLU A 464 -18.42 -26.20 -4.22
C GLU A 464 -18.22 -24.83 -3.54
N TYR A 465 -17.02 -24.23 -3.72
CA TYR A 465 -16.67 -22.98 -3.11
C TYR A 465 -16.23 -21.96 -4.17
N ASN A 466 -16.53 -20.69 -3.86
CA ASN A 466 -16.03 -19.54 -4.60
C ASN A 466 -15.15 -18.67 -3.68
N ALA A 467 -14.37 -17.76 -4.28
CA ALA A 467 -13.45 -16.90 -3.58
C ALA A 467 -14.14 -16.06 -2.48
N ASP A 468 -15.40 -15.66 -2.66
CA ASP A 468 -16.13 -14.86 -1.67
C ASP A 468 -16.39 -15.64 -0.38
N ASN A 469 -16.77 -16.90 -0.49
CA ASN A 469 -17.00 -17.77 0.67
C ASN A 469 -15.69 -18.00 1.45
N VAL A 470 -14.58 -18.16 0.72
CA VAL A 470 -13.26 -18.38 1.33
C VAL A 470 -12.74 -17.13 2.02
N ARG A 471 -12.89 -15.96 1.41
CA ARG A 471 -12.50 -14.67 2.00
C ARG A 471 -13.28 -14.35 3.28
N ARG A 472 -14.57 -14.68 3.31
CA ARG A 472 -15.43 -14.51 4.51
C ARG A 472 -15.26 -15.60 5.56
N SER A 473 -14.42 -16.60 5.32
CA SER A 473 -14.13 -17.64 6.30
C SER A 473 -13.30 -17.10 7.46
N ILE A 474 -13.26 -17.85 8.56
CA ILE A 474 -12.42 -17.52 9.73
C ILE A 474 -10.94 -17.34 9.35
N TYR A 475 -10.45 -18.07 8.33
CA TYR A 475 -9.06 -17.96 7.88
C TYR A 475 -8.79 -16.66 7.14
N GLY A 476 -9.75 -16.20 6.32
CA GLY A 476 -9.68 -14.87 5.71
C GLY A 476 -9.70 -13.76 6.75
N SER A 477 -10.57 -13.88 7.76
CA SER A 477 -10.63 -12.91 8.86
C SER A 477 -9.34 -12.85 9.67
N LEU A 478 -8.68 -13.99 9.93
CA LEU A 478 -7.38 -14.00 10.60
C LEU A 478 -6.30 -13.24 9.82
N ILE A 479 -6.25 -13.41 8.49
CA ILE A 479 -5.29 -12.69 7.64
C ILE A 479 -5.57 -11.18 7.67
N ILE A 480 -6.84 -10.76 7.66
CA ILE A 480 -7.22 -9.35 7.77
C ILE A 480 -6.82 -8.78 9.13
N ILE A 481 -7.04 -9.52 10.22
CA ILE A 481 -6.64 -9.09 11.58
C ILE A 481 -5.12 -8.88 11.65
N ILE A 482 -4.30 -9.78 11.08
CA ILE A 482 -2.85 -9.62 11.04
C ILE A 482 -2.47 -8.33 10.28
N PHE A 483 -3.13 -8.06 9.14
CA PHE A 483 -2.92 -6.82 8.38
C PHE A 483 -3.24 -5.58 9.21
N VAL A 484 -4.39 -5.56 9.90
CA VAL A 484 -4.83 -4.42 10.72
C VAL A 484 -3.89 -4.18 11.91
N ILE A 485 -3.48 -5.24 12.61
CA ILE A 485 -2.51 -5.13 13.72
C ILE A 485 -1.19 -4.53 13.20
N SER A 486 -0.71 -5.00 12.04
CA SER A 486 0.53 -4.49 11.45
C SER A 486 0.40 -3.03 10.99
N LEU A 487 -0.76 -2.62 10.49
CA LEU A 487 -1.03 -1.23 10.13
C LEU A 487 -1.02 -0.31 11.36
N ILE A 488 -1.68 -0.73 12.45
CA ILE A 488 -1.67 0.01 13.73
C ILE A 488 -0.25 0.15 14.26
N GLY A 489 0.56 -0.93 14.24
CA GLY A 489 1.95 -0.89 14.67
C GLY A 489 2.80 0.06 13.81
N LEU A 490 2.55 0.13 12.50
CA LEU A 490 3.24 1.06 11.61
C LEU A 490 2.85 2.52 11.89
N ILE A 491 1.56 2.79 12.12
CA ILE A 491 1.08 4.13 12.52
C ILE A 491 1.74 4.55 13.83
N TYR A 492 1.75 3.68 14.83
CA TYR A 492 2.40 3.94 16.12
C TYR A 492 3.89 4.31 15.96
N ASN A 493 4.61 3.61 15.07
CA ASN A 493 6.02 3.94 14.79
C ASN A 493 6.20 5.37 14.26
N PHE A 494 5.28 5.85 13.40
CA PHE A 494 5.36 7.21 12.83
C PHE A 494 4.84 8.32 13.75
N THR A 495 4.06 7.98 14.78
CA THR A 495 3.48 8.97 15.71
C THR A 495 4.28 9.17 17.01
N GLY A 496 5.46 8.54 17.13
CA GLY A 496 6.33 8.76 18.30
C GLY A 496 6.91 7.49 18.94
N GLY A 497 6.64 6.31 18.39
CA GLY A 497 7.16 5.02 18.90
C GLY A 497 8.58 4.65 18.43
N GLY A 498 9.43 5.63 18.11
CA GLY A 498 10.73 5.43 17.44
C GLY A 498 11.78 4.57 18.13
N TYR A 499 11.57 4.20 19.40
CA TYR A 499 12.51 3.39 20.19
C TYR A 499 12.63 1.91 19.75
N ILE A 500 11.69 1.40 18.97
CA ILE A 500 11.65 -0.03 18.59
C ILE A 500 12.05 -0.19 17.13
N LEU A 501 13.35 -0.25 16.86
CA LEU A 501 13.91 -0.32 15.50
C LEU A 501 13.35 -1.46 14.63
N SER A 502 12.97 -2.59 15.23
CA SER A 502 12.42 -3.75 14.50
C SER A 502 10.95 -3.58 14.09
N LEU A 503 10.19 -2.68 14.73
CA LEU A 503 8.74 -2.56 14.58
C LEU A 503 8.30 -2.28 13.12
N PRO A 504 8.83 -1.26 12.41
CA PRO A 504 8.38 -0.94 11.07
C PRO A 504 8.69 -2.07 10.06
N TYR A 505 9.83 -2.75 10.22
CA TYR A 505 10.19 -3.85 9.33
C TYR A 505 9.31 -5.09 9.53
N VAL A 506 9.01 -5.44 10.78
CA VAL A 506 8.10 -6.55 11.10
C VAL A 506 6.68 -6.24 10.60
N CYS A 507 6.20 -5.02 10.82
CA CYS A 507 4.88 -4.59 10.35
C CYS A 507 4.81 -4.59 8.82
N ALA A 508 5.80 -4.04 8.11
CA ALA A 508 5.86 -4.05 6.65
C ALA A 508 5.88 -5.47 6.08
N PHE A 509 6.63 -6.37 6.70
CA PHE A 509 6.68 -7.78 6.30
C PHE A 509 5.34 -8.48 6.48
N LEU A 510 4.69 -8.34 7.64
CA LEU A 510 3.39 -8.95 7.93
C LEU A 510 2.27 -8.39 7.03
N MET A 511 2.28 -7.09 6.73
CA MET A 511 1.35 -6.48 5.77
C MET A 511 1.52 -7.09 4.38
N SER A 512 2.76 -7.17 3.89
CA SER A 512 3.08 -7.76 2.58
C SER A 512 2.64 -9.23 2.50
N LEU A 513 2.91 -10.00 3.56
CA LEU A 513 2.50 -11.39 3.67
C LEU A 513 0.96 -11.54 3.66
N SER A 514 0.26 -10.65 4.36
CA SER A 514 -1.21 -10.63 4.42
C SER A 514 -1.85 -10.30 3.06
N ILE A 515 -1.28 -9.38 2.30
CA ILE A 515 -1.72 -9.06 0.93
C ILE A 515 -1.59 -10.29 0.02
N ILE A 516 -0.44 -10.99 0.07
CA ILE A 516 -0.22 -12.23 -0.70
C ILE A 516 -1.23 -13.31 -0.29
N GLY A 517 -1.41 -13.51 1.01
CA GLY A 517 -2.37 -14.47 1.54
C GLY A 517 -3.81 -14.18 1.13
N PHE A 518 -4.24 -12.94 1.22
CA PHE A 518 -5.58 -12.53 0.80
C PHE A 518 -5.79 -12.63 -0.72
N SER A 519 -4.76 -12.31 -1.51
CA SER A 519 -4.77 -12.53 -2.96
C SER A 519 -4.91 -14.02 -3.28
N TYR A 520 -4.18 -14.90 -2.59
CA TYR A 520 -4.32 -16.34 -2.72
C TYR A 520 -5.76 -16.80 -2.43
N LEU A 521 -6.34 -16.40 -1.29
CA LEU A 521 -7.72 -16.76 -0.95
C LEU A 521 -8.73 -16.29 -2.00
N SER A 522 -8.43 -15.20 -2.69
CA SER A 522 -9.26 -14.64 -3.76
C SER A 522 -9.22 -15.45 -5.08
N THR A 523 -8.27 -16.38 -5.21
CA THR A 523 -8.13 -17.25 -6.39
C THR A 523 -8.63 -18.67 -6.17
N ILE A 524 -9.01 -19.01 -4.95
CA ILE A 524 -9.46 -20.37 -4.60
C ILE A 524 -10.80 -20.67 -5.26
N ILE A 525 -10.81 -21.77 -6.02
CA ILE A 525 -12.00 -22.37 -6.63
C ILE A 525 -11.83 -23.88 -6.53
N LYS A 526 -12.75 -24.59 -5.86
CA LYS A 526 -12.71 -26.02 -5.68
C LYS A 526 -13.86 -26.71 -6.39
N ARG A 527 -13.58 -27.80 -7.11
CA ARG A 527 -14.61 -28.65 -7.70
C ARG A 527 -15.35 -29.45 -6.66
N THR A 528 -16.62 -29.77 -6.91
CA THR A 528 -17.34 -30.80 -6.16
C THR A 528 -16.69 -32.16 -6.37
N LYS A 529 -17.03 -33.16 -5.55
CA LYS A 529 -16.47 -34.51 -5.68
C LYS A 529 -16.81 -35.12 -7.05
N GLU A 530 -18.05 -34.96 -7.50
CA GLU A 530 -18.56 -35.43 -8.77
C GLU A 530 -17.87 -34.70 -9.95
N ALA A 531 -17.79 -33.39 -9.89
CA ALA A 531 -17.14 -32.59 -10.93
C ALA A 531 -15.62 -32.85 -11.00
N ASN A 532 -14.97 -33.19 -9.90
CA ASN A 532 -13.56 -33.57 -9.93
C ASN A 532 -13.36 -34.95 -10.56
N GLU A 533 -14.29 -35.91 -10.33
CA GLU A 533 -14.30 -37.20 -11.00
C GLU A 533 -14.48 -37.03 -12.52
N GLU A 534 -15.43 -36.20 -12.96
CA GLU A 534 -15.61 -35.88 -14.37
C GLU A 534 -14.38 -35.19 -14.98
N TYR A 535 -13.78 -34.22 -14.28
CA TYR A 535 -12.57 -33.56 -14.70
C TYR A 535 -11.43 -34.55 -14.99
N VAL A 536 -11.22 -35.51 -14.11
CA VAL A 536 -10.15 -36.51 -14.30
C VAL A 536 -10.45 -37.40 -15.52
N LYS A 537 -11.71 -37.79 -15.72
CA LYS A 537 -12.13 -38.54 -16.94
C LYS A 537 -11.93 -37.69 -18.21
N TRP A 538 -12.27 -36.37 -18.17
CA TRP A 538 -12.01 -35.46 -19.28
C TRP A 538 -10.51 -35.33 -19.59
N MET A 539 -9.66 -35.30 -18.58
CA MET A 539 -8.21 -35.24 -18.80
C MET A 539 -7.64 -36.56 -19.35
N ALA A 540 -8.18 -37.70 -18.90
CA ALA A 540 -7.85 -38.99 -19.45
C ALA A 540 -8.37 -39.17 -20.89
N PHE A 541 -9.55 -38.61 -21.24
CA PHE A 541 -10.07 -38.53 -22.58
C PHE A 541 -9.18 -37.64 -23.49
N LYS A 542 -8.75 -36.48 -22.98
CA LYS A 542 -7.78 -35.64 -23.69
C LYS A 542 -6.50 -36.42 -24.02
N LYS A 543 -5.97 -37.15 -23.04
CA LYS A 543 -4.77 -37.97 -23.21
C LYS A 543 -5.00 -39.08 -24.24
N PHE A 544 -6.18 -39.73 -24.19
CA PHE A 544 -6.58 -40.70 -25.23
C PHE A 544 -6.56 -40.08 -26.63
N LEU A 545 -7.16 -38.90 -26.82
CA LEU A 545 -7.17 -38.18 -28.10
C LEU A 545 -5.75 -37.82 -28.61
N GLN A 546 -4.82 -37.61 -27.69
CA GLN A 546 -3.43 -37.27 -28.03
C GLN A 546 -2.62 -38.50 -28.47
N ASP A 547 -2.90 -39.66 -27.89
CA ASP A 547 -2.03 -40.84 -27.99
C ASP A 547 -2.60 -41.97 -28.81
N PHE A 548 -3.89 -41.94 -29.24
CA PHE A 548 -4.58 -43.09 -29.85
C PHE A 548 -3.90 -43.59 -31.12
N GLY A 549 -3.24 -42.73 -31.90
CA GLY A 549 -2.51 -43.11 -33.10
C GLY A 549 -1.37 -44.11 -32.85
N ASN A 550 -0.80 -44.07 -31.65
CA ASN A 550 0.32 -44.93 -31.22
C ASN A 550 -0.12 -46.19 -30.47
N MET A 551 -1.42 -46.38 -30.20
CA MET A 551 -1.94 -47.55 -29.48
C MET A 551 -2.10 -48.72 -30.46
N GLN A 552 -1.24 -49.76 -30.36
CA GLN A 552 -1.21 -50.90 -31.32
C GLN A 552 -2.28 -51.96 -31.03
N ASP A 553 -2.71 -52.14 -29.79
CA ASP A 553 -3.50 -53.32 -29.37
C ASP A 553 -4.99 -53.02 -29.05
N TYR A 554 -5.53 -51.88 -29.48
CA TYR A 554 -6.89 -51.51 -29.14
C TYR A 554 -7.78 -51.21 -30.35
N PRO A 555 -9.05 -51.68 -30.36
CA PRO A 555 -10.00 -51.36 -31.38
C PRO A 555 -10.22 -49.85 -31.46
N ILE A 556 -10.14 -49.28 -32.67
CA ILE A 556 -10.33 -47.86 -32.91
C ILE A 556 -11.84 -47.59 -32.93
N PRO A 557 -12.33 -46.51 -32.31
CA PRO A 557 -13.72 -46.10 -32.44
C PRO A 557 -14.15 -45.98 -33.89
N ALA A 558 -15.43 -46.29 -34.20
CA ALA A 558 -15.95 -46.10 -35.54
C ALA A 558 -15.78 -44.64 -35.98
N LEU A 559 -15.53 -44.44 -37.27
CA LEU A 559 -15.25 -43.11 -37.85
C LEU A 559 -16.32 -42.08 -37.47
N THR A 560 -17.60 -42.44 -37.46
CA THR A 560 -18.71 -41.55 -37.08
C THR A 560 -18.63 -40.96 -35.66
N ILE A 561 -17.89 -41.60 -34.75
CA ILE A 561 -17.69 -41.09 -33.38
C ILE A 561 -16.65 -39.95 -33.36
N TRP A 562 -15.73 -39.95 -34.35
CA TRP A 562 -14.67 -38.96 -34.41
C TRP A 562 -15.17 -37.55 -34.70
N GLU A 563 -16.29 -37.38 -35.40
CA GLU A 563 -16.95 -36.07 -35.57
C GLU A 563 -17.24 -35.41 -34.22
N HIS A 564 -17.75 -36.22 -33.32
CA HIS A 564 -18.03 -35.76 -31.96
C HIS A 564 -16.74 -35.47 -31.15
N TYR A 565 -15.71 -36.30 -31.28
CA TYR A 565 -14.44 -36.14 -30.61
C TYR A 565 -13.64 -34.92 -31.06
N LEU A 566 -13.66 -34.61 -32.38
CA LEU A 566 -12.97 -33.47 -32.98
C LEU A 566 -13.48 -32.12 -32.41
N VAL A 567 -14.76 -32.01 -32.14
CA VAL A 567 -15.33 -30.82 -31.51
C VAL A 567 -14.71 -30.56 -30.13
N TYR A 568 -14.59 -31.61 -29.29
CA TYR A 568 -13.92 -31.49 -27.99
C TYR A 568 -12.40 -31.32 -28.13
N ALA A 569 -11.76 -31.98 -29.11
CA ALA A 569 -10.35 -31.77 -29.41
C ALA A 569 -10.04 -30.31 -29.76
N THR A 570 -10.96 -29.64 -30.46
CA THR A 570 -10.86 -28.20 -30.76
C THR A 570 -10.91 -27.35 -29.48
N SER A 571 -11.85 -27.60 -28.61
CA SER A 571 -11.93 -26.91 -27.31
C SER A 571 -10.68 -27.14 -26.43
N PHE A 572 -10.14 -28.36 -26.42
CA PHE A 572 -8.87 -28.69 -25.79
C PHE A 572 -7.63 -28.06 -26.44
N GLY A 573 -7.76 -27.52 -27.66
CA GLY A 573 -6.64 -26.95 -28.42
C GLY A 573 -5.70 -28.03 -29.02
N ILE A 574 -6.18 -29.25 -29.23
CA ILE A 574 -5.41 -30.37 -29.74
C ILE A 574 -5.94 -30.91 -31.10
N ALA A 575 -6.84 -30.21 -31.78
CA ALA A 575 -7.45 -30.63 -33.04
C ALA A 575 -6.40 -31.01 -34.11
N GLU A 576 -5.33 -30.23 -34.25
CA GLU A 576 -4.24 -30.52 -35.19
C GLU A 576 -3.55 -31.85 -34.88
N LEU A 577 -3.29 -32.15 -33.61
CA LEU A 577 -2.65 -33.37 -33.19
C LEU A 577 -3.55 -34.58 -33.48
N VAL A 578 -4.84 -34.44 -33.13
CA VAL A 578 -5.85 -35.48 -33.39
C VAL A 578 -5.97 -35.77 -34.90
N SER A 579 -6.02 -34.75 -35.75
CA SER A 579 -6.04 -34.91 -37.21
C SER A 579 -4.81 -35.65 -37.73
N LYS A 580 -3.62 -35.40 -37.18
CA LYS A 580 -2.40 -36.15 -37.53
C LYS A 580 -2.47 -37.60 -37.06
N GLN A 581 -3.03 -37.88 -35.92
CA GLN A 581 -3.19 -39.22 -35.37
C GLN A 581 -4.19 -40.05 -36.18
N LEU A 582 -5.28 -39.43 -36.65
CA LEU A 582 -6.25 -40.06 -37.53
C LEU A 582 -5.59 -40.57 -38.83
N LYS A 583 -4.71 -39.76 -39.44
CA LYS A 583 -3.96 -40.12 -40.66
C LYS A 583 -2.98 -41.28 -40.44
N LEU A 584 -2.52 -41.53 -39.24
CA LEU A 584 -1.64 -42.66 -38.93
C LEU A 584 -2.40 -43.98 -38.83
N LYS A 585 -3.69 -43.94 -38.50
CA LYS A 585 -4.50 -45.13 -38.22
C LYS A 585 -5.41 -45.56 -39.36
N TYR A 586 -5.85 -44.59 -40.18
CA TYR A 586 -6.73 -44.87 -41.31
C TYR A 586 -5.99 -44.68 -42.62
N THR A 587 -6.24 -45.55 -43.61
CA THR A 587 -5.66 -45.39 -44.94
C THR A 587 -6.24 -44.12 -45.61
N ASP A 588 -5.49 -43.54 -46.55
CA ASP A 588 -5.97 -42.39 -47.32
C ASP A 588 -7.26 -42.71 -48.11
N LEU A 589 -7.50 -43.99 -48.43
CA LEU A 589 -8.70 -44.46 -49.13
C LEU A 589 -9.91 -44.46 -48.19
N GLU A 590 -9.76 -44.98 -46.95
CA GLU A 590 -10.82 -45.03 -45.96
C GLU A 590 -11.22 -43.62 -45.48
N LEU A 591 -10.23 -42.71 -45.34
CA LEU A 591 -10.48 -41.33 -45.04
C LEU A 591 -11.18 -40.57 -46.17
N LYS A 592 -10.82 -40.83 -47.46
CA LYS A 592 -11.40 -40.17 -48.63
C LYS A 592 -12.83 -40.60 -48.92
N GLU A 593 -13.19 -41.86 -48.65
CA GLU A 593 -14.53 -42.38 -48.83
C GLU A 593 -15.49 -41.99 -47.67
N SER A 594 -14.99 -41.41 -46.59
CA SER A 594 -15.77 -41.00 -45.46
C SER A 594 -16.06 -39.48 -45.47
N GLU A 595 -17.27 -39.10 -45.05
CA GLU A 595 -17.59 -37.69 -44.80
C GLU A 595 -16.64 -37.03 -43.81
N ILE A 596 -15.95 -37.81 -42.99
CA ILE A 596 -14.97 -37.37 -41.99
C ILE A 596 -13.70 -36.80 -42.62
N TYR A 597 -13.33 -37.21 -43.82
CA TYR A 597 -12.16 -36.64 -44.51
C TYR A 597 -12.34 -35.14 -44.74
N SER A 598 -13.49 -34.74 -45.26
CA SER A 598 -13.84 -33.34 -45.46
C SER A 598 -13.92 -32.59 -44.10
N MET A 599 -14.52 -33.21 -43.11
CA MET A 599 -14.72 -32.65 -41.79
C MET A 599 -13.43 -32.49 -40.99
N THR A 600 -12.52 -33.46 -41.02
CA THR A 600 -11.21 -33.39 -40.35
C THR A 600 -10.33 -32.27 -40.90
N TYR A 601 -10.34 -32.05 -42.21
CA TYR A 601 -9.62 -30.93 -42.83
C TYR A 601 -10.33 -29.61 -42.57
N PHE A 602 -11.65 -29.58 -42.67
CA PHE A 602 -12.45 -28.41 -42.37
C PHE A 602 -12.25 -27.96 -40.91
N ASP A 603 -12.33 -28.83 -39.91
CA ASP A 603 -12.13 -28.52 -38.49
C ASP A 603 -10.77 -27.94 -38.25
N TYR A 604 -9.72 -28.48 -38.86
CA TYR A 604 -8.37 -27.95 -38.73
C TYR A 604 -8.20 -26.56 -39.36
N TYR A 605 -8.72 -26.35 -40.56
CA TYR A 605 -8.63 -25.05 -41.24
C TYR A 605 -9.56 -24.03 -40.60
N MET A 606 -10.74 -24.43 -40.19
CA MET A 606 -11.68 -23.61 -39.42
C MET A 606 -11.05 -23.14 -38.13
N TYR A 607 -10.42 -24.03 -37.37
CA TYR A 607 -9.67 -23.66 -36.15
C TYR A 607 -8.58 -22.61 -36.44
N ARG A 608 -7.80 -22.79 -37.48
CA ARG A 608 -6.75 -21.82 -37.84
C ARG A 608 -7.32 -20.47 -38.29
N ARG A 609 -8.37 -20.48 -39.08
CA ARG A 609 -9.05 -19.28 -39.57
C ARG A 609 -9.68 -18.51 -38.40
N MET A 610 -10.43 -19.17 -37.54
CA MET A 610 -11.04 -18.56 -36.37
C MET A 610 -10.02 -18.01 -35.42
N ASN A 611 -8.89 -18.66 -35.21
CA ASN A 611 -7.80 -18.11 -34.38
C ASN A 611 -7.21 -16.81 -34.98
N ARG A 612 -7.05 -16.76 -36.32
CA ARG A 612 -6.61 -15.57 -37.06
C ARG A 612 -7.63 -14.42 -36.90
N ILE A 613 -8.91 -14.70 -37.07
CA ILE A 613 -10.02 -13.79 -36.92
C ILE A 613 -9.99 -13.18 -35.53
N TYR A 614 -9.79 -13.98 -34.49
CA TYR A 614 -9.69 -13.53 -33.11
C TYR A 614 -8.53 -12.58 -32.89
N ILE A 615 -7.35 -12.89 -33.46
CA ILE A 615 -6.17 -12.00 -33.39
C ILE A 615 -6.45 -10.66 -34.10
N HIS A 616 -7.12 -10.68 -35.25
CA HIS A 616 -7.49 -9.45 -35.95
C HIS A 616 -8.47 -8.59 -35.14
N ALA A 617 -9.50 -9.21 -34.55
CA ALA A 617 -10.46 -8.51 -33.71
C ALA A 617 -9.80 -7.85 -32.47
N ASP A 618 -8.91 -8.57 -31.81
CA ASP A 618 -8.16 -8.04 -30.65
C ASP A 618 -7.23 -6.89 -31.06
N THR A 619 -6.52 -7.04 -32.17
CA THR A 619 -5.64 -5.98 -32.72
C THR A 619 -6.43 -4.72 -33.10
N SER A 620 -7.60 -4.88 -33.73
CA SER A 620 -8.47 -3.77 -34.10
C SER A 620 -9.01 -3.04 -32.87
N TYR A 621 -9.35 -3.78 -31.83
CA TYR A 621 -9.80 -3.21 -30.55
C TYR A 621 -8.67 -2.44 -29.83
N GLN A 622 -7.45 -2.98 -29.81
CA GLN A 622 -6.29 -2.27 -29.22
C GLN A 622 -5.99 -0.96 -29.95
N LYS A 623 -6.07 -0.97 -31.30
CA LYS A 623 -5.91 0.25 -32.09
C LYS A 623 -6.98 1.29 -31.75
N LEU A 624 -8.24 0.89 -31.67
CA LEU A 624 -9.35 1.78 -31.28
C LEU A 624 -9.12 2.41 -29.89
N MET A 625 -8.66 1.62 -28.92
CA MET A 625 -8.36 2.12 -27.57
C MET A 625 -7.17 3.06 -27.57
N ALA A 626 -6.13 2.79 -28.35
CA ALA A 626 -4.96 3.67 -28.48
C ALA A 626 -5.35 5.03 -29.08
N GLU A 627 -6.21 5.05 -30.09
CA GLU A 627 -6.73 6.30 -30.67
C GLU A 627 -7.58 7.09 -29.68
N ARG A 628 -8.47 6.45 -28.92
CA ARG A 628 -9.25 7.12 -27.85
C ARG A 628 -8.37 7.68 -26.75
N ASN A 629 -7.32 6.97 -26.33
CA ASN A 629 -6.39 7.43 -25.31
C ASN A 629 -5.50 8.58 -25.83
N SER A 630 -5.11 8.58 -27.10
CA SER A 630 -4.34 9.67 -27.69
C SER A 630 -5.16 10.95 -27.84
N SER A 631 -6.47 10.83 -28.08
CA SER A 631 -7.37 12.00 -28.17
C SER A 631 -7.75 12.56 -26.78
N SER A 632 -7.59 11.80 -25.70
CA SER A 632 -7.90 12.25 -24.32
C SER A 632 -6.70 12.85 -23.57
N SER A 633 -5.48 12.85 -24.11
CA SER A 633 -4.27 13.41 -23.47
C SER A 633 -4.13 14.94 -23.60
N GLY A 634 -5.23 15.66 -23.82
CA GLY A 634 -5.30 17.11 -23.72
C GLY A 634 -5.62 17.58 -22.31
N ARG A 635 -4.58 17.99 -21.54
CA ARG A 635 -4.65 18.76 -20.29
C ARG A 635 -5.25 18.08 -19.05
N SER A 636 -4.38 17.54 -18.19
CA SER A 636 -4.59 17.64 -16.75
C SER A 636 -3.26 17.95 -16.05
N ARG A 637 -3.12 19.22 -15.67
CA ARG A 637 -2.21 19.67 -14.62
C ARG A 637 -2.77 19.14 -13.30
N PHE A 638 -2.10 18.19 -12.66
CA PHE A 638 -2.29 17.92 -11.24
C PHE A 638 -1.32 18.79 -10.44
N GLY A 639 -1.85 19.87 -9.86
CA GLY A 639 -1.30 20.51 -8.70
C GLY A 639 -2.27 20.28 -7.55
N GLY A 640 -1.78 19.74 -6.45
CA GLY A 640 -2.58 19.57 -5.25
C GLY A 640 -1.76 18.95 -4.15
N GLY A 641 -0.94 19.77 -3.47
CA GLY A 641 -0.35 19.42 -2.19
C GLY A 641 -1.30 19.82 -1.08
N SER A 642 -1.71 18.89 -0.22
CA SER A 642 -2.33 19.17 1.06
C SER A 642 -1.41 18.65 2.16
N SER A 643 -0.81 19.58 2.89
CA SER A 643 -0.03 19.33 4.10
C SER A 643 -0.95 19.35 5.32
N PHE A 644 -0.91 18.29 6.12
CA PHE A 644 -1.42 18.31 7.50
C PHE A 644 -0.25 18.59 8.43
N GLY A 645 -0.29 19.72 9.14
CA GLY A 645 0.67 20.12 10.16
C GLY A 645 0.04 20.10 11.54
N GLY A 646 0.63 19.40 12.46
CA GLY A 646 0.43 19.54 13.90
C GLY A 646 1.58 20.35 14.48
N GLY A 647 1.27 21.35 15.33
CA GLY A 647 2.23 22.33 15.78
C GLY A 647 3.01 21.91 17.02
N GLY A 648 4.22 22.38 17.09
CA GLY A 648 5.09 22.49 18.25
C GLY A 648 5.98 23.71 18.06
N GLY A 649 6.26 24.48 19.16
CA GLY A 649 7.12 25.65 19.08
C GLY A 649 8.58 25.24 18.85
N GLY A 650 9.13 25.60 17.70
CA GLY A 650 10.49 25.28 17.29
C GLY A 650 11.25 26.50 16.79
N ALA A 651 12.55 26.35 16.56
CA ALA A 651 13.33 27.34 15.83
C ALA A 651 13.38 26.97 14.34
N ARG A 652 13.26 27.91 13.47
CA ARG A 652 13.22 27.69 12.03
C ARG A 652 14.08 28.70 11.29
N GLY A 653 14.65 28.26 10.17
CA GLY A 653 15.35 29.12 9.23
C GLY A 653 14.77 28.99 7.82
N ARG A 654 14.85 30.07 7.03
CA ARG A 654 14.51 30.10 5.59
C ARG A 654 15.59 30.77 4.75
#